data_6ab6fee1e482d308c8d51927eddccac9
#
_entry.id   6ab6fee1e482d308c8d51927eddccac9
#
_cell.length_a   1.000
_cell.length_b   1.000
_cell.length_c   1.000
_cell.angle_alpha   90.00
_cell.angle_beta   90.00
_cell.angle_gamma   90.00
#
_symmetry.space_group_name_H-M   'P 1'
#
loop_
_entity.id
_entity.type
_entity.pdbx_description
1 polymer ?
#
loop_
_entity_poly.entity_id
_entity_poly.type
_entity_poly.pdbx_seq_one_letter_code
_entity_poly.pdbx_strand_id
1 'polypeptide(L)'
;MSHPVYLFGEYRVDPLARELHRGSELLALSPKVFDCLVYLIEHRDRAVGRDELIAAVWGKLDVSDTLLGQTLLKARRAVGDDGNEQNAIRTIPRFGYRWIRELETERVSDVDARETVSTPVVAAPAAEVPEPVAVPTPPAPAPPRPRWLVAAAIAAAAVVIAALVLPWLLPSRDHDTAPTTSTPVAPTDALVVLPATVESSEEWAWLRLGLMDLIASRLRQAGQVVAPSDNVVAAWRTASTSGARGDPATVVRSLTGARQVIVPQVAHVADNWLVQIELREDDGRRRTIETRGSDPIETARNASDQLLVLLGKSPVSTHDDVPVSVAELLQRTEASLLGDDFATARRLIEAAPAAVRATPTIRVRLAQIDYRSGRLDAARGTLEQVLATVSAETDPVLRAQALHMLGALAVREDRSADAVPIFEEAIRLTESRHEPVVVGQAYTGLAAALVNLWRFDEAANALARARIALTLANDTLSLARVDANEGILNNNRGRHAEALPVLQRAADRFRHFGALNDLALTVTAQIKAQLALLDAPGAVATSESLLPQRAQIVNARTRGNFDLQRARALAAVGRLTDARVLLDELRRDPSLADQAELPGSIAAESARLQLAAGDTAQAVESARRAVTALPTTDEAHVRAQAWLTLVRALLAAGRANDAQDECAQFQRWTKEHDDMPSISQFARLADAELARAAQRREDAYRSYAAAFTDAEHWAVPHDLAVVVSSYGTSLIADRELDRASEVVGRVARWAEQDYDCALLQAHLYEALHQTDAWRAALARVRALAGERSVPNAGAIVEPATRSG
;
A
#
# COMPACT_ATOMS: atom_id res chain seq x y z
N MET A 1 -31.37 0.90 28.70
CA MET A 1 -30.25 1.07 29.69
C MET A 1 -29.93 2.55 29.78
N SER A 2 -29.65 3.11 30.94
CA SER A 2 -29.29 4.54 31.05
C SER A 2 -27.83 4.75 30.63
N HIS A 3 -27.58 5.74 29.78
CA HIS A 3 -26.24 6.12 29.34
C HIS A 3 -25.92 7.57 29.73
N PRO A 4 -24.63 7.91 29.90
CA PRO A 4 -24.26 9.27 30.27
C PRO A 4 -24.32 10.20 29.05
N VAL A 5 -24.90 11.40 29.27
CA VAL A 5 -24.85 12.54 28.34
C VAL A 5 -24.09 13.65 29.07
N TYR A 6 -23.18 14.31 28.40
CA TYR A 6 -22.31 15.34 28.99
C TYR A 6 -22.76 16.74 28.58
N LEU A 7 -22.92 17.63 29.57
CA LEU A 7 -23.36 19.02 29.37
C LEU A 7 -22.25 19.98 29.84
N PHE A 8 -21.87 20.93 29.00
CA PHE A 8 -20.90 21.98 29.38
C PHE A 8 -21.15 23.28 28.59
N GLY A 9 -21.47 24.35 29.32
CA GLY A 9 -21.88 25.61 28.70
C GLY A 9 -23.13 25.43 27.82
N GLU A 10 -23.07 25.78 26.57
CA GLU A 10 -24.13 25.59 25.57
C GLU A 10 -24.05 24.25 24.81
N TYR A 11 -23.11 23.38 25.16
CA TYR A 11 -22.84 22.11 24.43
C TYR A 11 -23.43 20.91 25.17
N ARG A 12 -23.99 19.97 24.38
CA ARG A 12 -24.49 18.67 24.80
C ARG A 12 -23.85 17.58 23.94
N VAL A 13 -23.15 16.64 24.57
CA VAL A 13 -22.52 15.49 23.93
C VAL A 13 -23.24 14.22 24.31
N ASP A 14 -23.80 13.51 23.34
CA ASP A 14 -24.42 12.21 23.50
C ASP A 14 -23.52 11.12 22.87
N PRO A 15 -22.79 10.34 23.68
CA PRO A 15 -21.88 9.31 23.16
C PRO A 15 -22.61 8.17 22.44
N LEU A 16 -23.84 7.82 22.85
CA LEU A 16 -24.61 6.72 22.29
C LEU A 16 -25.19 7.10 20.91
N ALA A 17 -25.80 8.28 20.83
CA ALA A 17 -26.31 8.85 19.58
C ALA A 17 -25.18 9.33 18.65
N ARG A 18 -23.93 9.49 19.17
CA ARG A 18 -22.77 10.08 18.49
C ARG A 18 -23.02 11.51 18.00
N GLU A 19 -23.68 12.32 18.84
CA GLU A 19 -24.11 13.67 18.52
C GLU A 19 -23.47 14.71 19.45
N LEU A 20 -23.07 15.85 18.86
CA LEU A 20 -22.68 17.07 19.57
C LEU A 20 -23.68 18.17 19.19
N HIS A 21 -24.35 18.73 20.17
CA HIS A 21 -25.23 19.86 19.95
C HIS A 21 -24.66 21.12 20.61
N ARG A 22 -24.94 22.28 20.00
CA ARG A 22 -24.74 23.60 20.57
C ARG A 22 -26.13 24.29 20.71
N GLY A 23 -26.68 24.35 21.91
CA GLY A 23 -28.10 24.68 22.08
C GLY A 23 -28.98 23.71 21.31
N SER A 24 -29.74 24.17 20.33
CA SER A 24 -30.59 23.35 19.45
C SER A 24 -29.94 22.91 18.15
N GLU A 25 -28.72 23.37 17.85
CA GLU A 25 -28.01 23.10 16.61
C GLU A 25 -27.14 21.84 16.70
N LEU A 26 -27.34 20.89 15.78
CA LEU A 26 -26.51 19.70 15.67
C LEU A 26 -25.20 20.05 14.92
N LEU A 27 -24.06 19.86 15.56
CA LEU A 27 -22.74 20.08 14.98
C LEU A 27 -22.20 18.79 14.34
N ALA A 28 -22.05 18.79 13.03
CA ALA A 28 -21.51 17.64 12.29
C ALA A 28 -20.01 17.48 12.54
N LEU A 29 -19.60 16.39 13.19
CA LEU A 29 -18.21 16.02 13.43
C LEU A 29 -17.83 14.76 12.65
N SER A 30 -16.58 14.71 12.19
CA SER A 30 -16.05 13.44 11.67
C SER A 30 -15.93 12.41 12.81
N PRO A 31 -16.10 11.12 12.54
CA PRO A 31 -16.10 10.07 13.57
C PRO A 31 -14.88 10.12 14.50
N LYS A 32 -13.68 10.37 13.97
CA LYS A 32 -12.43 10.42 14.75
C LYS A 32 -12.31 11.66 15.64
N VAL A 33 -12.88 12.78 15.21
CA VAL A 33 -12.95 14.00 16.02
C VAL A 33 -13.92 13.81 17.19
N PHE A 34 -15.05 13.17 16.94
CA PHE A 34 -16.04 12.83 17.96
C PHE A 34 -15.47 11.82 18.98
N ASP A 35 -14.84 10.73 18.50
CA ASP A 35 -14.21 9.72 19.37
C ASP A 35 -13.11 10.33 20.26
N CYS A 36 -12.29 11.25 19.71
CA CYS A 36 -11.26 11.96 20.45
C CYS A 36 -11.87 12.85 21.55
N LEU A 37 -12.95 13.57 21.23
CA LEU A 37 -13.66 14.43 22.18
C LEU A 37 -14.25 13.62 23.34
N VAL A 38 -15.00 12.56 23.03
CA VAL A 38 -15.65 11.68 24.02
C VAL A 38 -14.60 11.03 24.91
N TYR A 39 -13.52 10.49 24.34
CA TYR A 39 -12.45 9.86 25.10
C TYR A 39 -11.80 10.81 26.12
N LEU A 40 -11.52 12.06 25.73
CA LEU A 40 -10.96 13.07 26.63
C LEU A 40 -11.96 13.49 27.73
N ILE A 41 -13.26 13.54 27.43
CA ILE A 41 -14.34 13.83 28.42
C ILE A 41 -14.46 12.69 29.42
N GLU A 42 -14.44 11.45 28.98
CA GLU A 42 -14.54 10.26 29.85
C GLU A 42 -13.35 10.10 30.78
N HIS A 43 -12.15 10.53 30.35
CA HIS A 43 -10.91 10.45 31.13
C HIS A 43 -10.48 11.82 31.70
N ARG A 44 -11.40 12.73 31.94
CA ARG A 44 -11.15 14.10 32.43
C ARG A 44 -10.43 14.21 33.76
N ASP A 45 -10.49 13.16 34.58
CA ASP A 45 -9.83 13.04 35.86
C ASP A 45 -8.30 13.06 35.79
N ARG A 46 -7.74 12.67 34.64
CA ARG A 46 -6.29 12.57 34.42
C ARG A 46 -5.88 13.15 33.06
N ALA A 47 -4.56 13.28 32.87
CA ALA A 47 -4.00 13.53 31.54
C ALA A 47 -3.94 12.21 30.74
N VAL A 48 -4.34 12.27 29.47
CA VAL A 48 -4.31 11.16 28.52
C VAL A 48 -3.01 11.27 27.71
N GLY A 49 -2.21 10.22 27.73
CA GLY A 49 -0.96 10.16 26.97
C GLY A 49 -1.22 10.20 25.45
N ARG A 50 -0.22 10.67 24.68
CA ARG A 50 -0.29 10.72 23.22
C ARG A 50 -0.65 9.35 22.60
N ASP A 51 0.13 8.33 22.96
CA ASP A 51 -0.01 6.99 22.37
C ASP A 51 -1.29 6.29 22.85
N GLU A 52 -1.73 6.57 24.07
CA GLU A 52 -3.02 6.13 24.62
C GLU A 52 -4.19 6.71 23.82
N LEU A 53 -4.18 8.03 23.55
CA LEU A 53 -5.21 8.69 22.78
C LEU A 53 -5.26 8.17 21.33
N ILE A 54 -4.09 7.94 20.73
CA ILE A 54 -3.98 7.35 19.41
C ILE A 54 -4.56 5.93 19.40
N ALA A 55 -4.20 5.09 20.35
CA ALA A 55 -4.71 3.72 20.44
C ALA A 55 -6.22 3.68 20.63
N ALA A 56 -6.77 4.54 21.50
CA ALA A 56 -8.19 4.61 21.78
C ALA A 56 -9.03 5.10 20.58
N VAL A 57 -8.56 6.13 19.88
CA VAL A 57 -9.31 6.76 18.80
C VAL A 57 -9.12 6.04 17.45
N TRP A 58 -7.92 5.59 17.14
CA TRP A 58 -7.62 4.97 15.84
C TRP A 58 -7.42 3.44 15.89
N GLY A 59 -7.29 2.86 17.08
CA GLY A 59 -7.03 1.42 17.23
C GLY A 59 -5.63 0.99 16.71
N LYS A 60 -4.74 1.95 16.44
CA LYS A 60 -3.38 1.74 15.90
C LYS A 60 -2.40 2.59 16.71
N LEU A 61 -1.17 2.10 16.89
CA LEU A 61 -0.10 2.83 17.58
C LEU A 61 0.64 3.84 16.69
N ASP A 62 0.42 3.83 15.38
CA ASP A 62 1.19 4.61 14.41
C ASP A 62 0.29 5.64 13.69
N VAL A 63 0.05 6.75 14.38
CA VAL A 63 -0.62 7.93 13.84
C VAL A 63 0.35 9.09 13.88
N SER A 64 0.51 9.81 12.75
CA SER A 64 1.43 10.95 12.68
C SER A 64 1.00 12.08 13.64
N ASP A 65 1.98 12.79 14.20
CA ASP A 65 1.75 13.95 15.08
C ASP A 65 0.89 15.03 14.40
N THR A 66 1.03 15.16 13.09
CA THR A 66 0.24 16.08 12.27
C THR A 66 -1.24 15.71 12.27
N LEU A 67 -1.59 14.43 12.11
CA LEU A 67 -2.97 13.96 12.09
C LEU A 67 -3.62 14.09 13.48
N LEU A 68 -2.91 13.71 14.53
CA LEU A 68 -3.37 13.89 15.91
C LEU A 68 -3.58 15.37 16.20
N GLY A 69 -2.62 16.24 15.87
CA GLY A 69 -2.71 17.69 16.05
C GLY A 69 -3.90 18.32 15.31
N GLN A 70 -4.15 17.91 14.06
CA GLN A 70 -5.31 18.36 13.29
C GLN A 70 -6.65 17.89 13.90
N THR A 71 -6.70 16.64 14.40
CA THR A 71 -7.90 16.10 15.03
C THR A 71 -8.22 16.84 16.32
N LEU A 72 -7.21 17.11 17.15
CA LEU A 72 -7.36 17.90 18.38
C LEU A 72 -7.75 19.35 18.08
N LEU A 73 -7.19 19.95 17.04
CA LEU A 73 -7.58 21.31 16.62
C LEU A 73 -9.05 21.36 16.19
N LYS A 74 -9.53 20.37 15.44
CA LYS A 74 -10.94 20.25 15.07
C LYS A 74 -11.84 20.00 16.29
N ALA A 75 -11.41 19.14 17.23
CA ALA A 75 -12.13 18.88 18.47
C ALA A 75 -12.26 20.14 19.33
N ARG A 76 -11.18 20.93 19.47
CA ARG A 76 -11.21 22.23 20.17
C ARG A 76 -12.19 23.20 19.53
N ARG A 77 -12.09 23.41 18.23
CA ARG A 77 -13.00 24.31 17.48
C ARG A 77 -14.47 23.91 17.64
N ALA A 78 -14.76 22.63 17.65
CA ALA A 78 -16.12 22.12 17.78
C ALA A 78 -16.77 22.47 19.14
N VAL A 79 -15.97 22.61 20.19
CA VAL A 79 -16.44 22.98 21.55
C VAL A 79 -16.14 24.44 21.91
N GLY A 80 -15.83 25.29 20.90
CA GLY A 80 -15.58 26.71 21.13
C GLY A 80 -14.27 26.98 21.86
N ASP A 81 -13.27 26.10 21.75
CA ASP A 81 -11.93 26.28 22.30
C ASP A 81 -10.94 26.62 21.19
N ASP A 82 -10.10 27.62 21.42
CA ASP A 82 -9.00 27.90 20.49
C ASP A 82 -7.67 27.30 20.98
N GLY A 83 -6.75 27.08 20.06
CA GLY A 83 -5.48 26.44 20.39
C GLY A 83 -4.56 27.26 21.30
N ASN A 84 -4.84 28.58 21.47
CA ASN A 84 -4.05 29.51 22.27
C ASN A 84 -4.56 29.57 23.72
N GLU A 85 -5.88 29.63 23.91
CA GLU A 85 -6.49 29.73 25.24
C GLU A 85 -6.57 28.38 25.96
N GLN A 86 -6.82 27.29 25.22
CA GLN A 86 -6.88 25.92 25.74
C GLN A 86 -7.85 25.76 26.92
N ASN A 87 -9.07 26.32 26.78
CA ASN A 87 -10.07 26.40 27.85
C ASN A 87 -10.89 25.11 28.04
N ALA A 88 -10.91 24.21 27.04
CA ALA A 88 -11.59 22.93 27.15
C ALA A 88 -10.61 21.77 27.10
N ILE A 89 -9.67 21.76 26.14
CA ILE A 89 -8.65 20.72 25.96
C ILE A 89 -7.26 21.33 26.14
N ARG A 90 -6.61 21.04 27.26
CA ARG A 90 -5.25 21.52 27.58
C ARG A 90 -4.18 20.55 27.10
N THR A 91 -3.13 21.07 26.45
CA THR A 91 -1.91 20.33 26.17
C THR A 91 -1.02 20.31 27.39
N ILE A 92 -0.64 19.13 27.87
CA ILE A 92 0.30 18.91 28.95
C ILE A 92 1.67 18.61 28.34
N PRO A 93 2.66 19.52 28.39
CA PRO A 93 3.95 19.35 27.73
C PRO A 93 4.63 18.03 28.11
N ARG A 94 5.14 17.29 27.13
CA ARG A 94 5.82 15.98 27.27
C ARG A 94 4.96 14.83 27.78
N PHE A 95 3.65 15.03 27.98
CA PHE A 95 2.78 13.98 28.51
C PHE A 95 1.59 13.67 27.59
N GLY A 96 0.83 14.69 27.15
CA GLY A 96 -0.35 14.48 26.32
C GLY A 96 -1.40 15.57 26.44
N TYR A 97 -2.65 15.19 26.62
CA TYR A 97 -3.81 16.09 26.57
C TYR A 97 -4.76 15.82 27.74
N ARG A 98 -5.48 16.84 28.19
CA ARG A 98 -6.47 16.71 29.27
C ARG A 98 -7.67 17.58 29.00
N TRP A 99 -8.87 17.06 29.24
CA TRP A 99 -10.10 17.84 29.35
C TRP A 99 -10.11 18.61 30.68
N ILE A 100 -10.37 19.91 30.62
CA ILE A 100 -10.29 20.78 31.80
C ILE A 100 -11.57 21.59 32.06
N ARG A 101 -12.48 21.66 31.08
CA ARG A 101 -13.73 22.39 31.22
C ARG A 101 -14.69 21.64 32.17
N GLU A 102 -15.31 22.36 33.10
CA GLU A 102 -16.33 21.77 33.98
C GLU A 102 -17.52 21.27 33.16
N LEU A 103 -18.04 20.11 33.50
CA LEU A 103 -19.17 19.49 32.84
C LEU A 103 -20.09 18.78 33.85
N GLU A 104 -21.38 18.76 33.54
CA GLU A 104 -22.41 17.99 34.23
C GLU A 104 -22.67 16.70 33.44
N THR A 105 -22.98 15.62 34.16
CA THR A 105 -23.33 14.34 33.59
C THR A 105 -24.78 14.02 33.89
N GLU A 106 -25.60 13.99 32.84
CA GLU A 106 -27.00 13.57 32.91
C GLU A 106 -27.12 12.10 32.49
N ARG A 107 -27.99 11.33 33.15
CA ARG A 107 -28.30 9.95 32.76
C ARG A 107 -29.64 9.89 32.06
N VAL A 108 -29.64 9.63 30.77
CA VAL A 108 -30.87 9.50 29.98
C VAL A 108 -31.22 8.01 29.83
N SER A 109 -32.49 7.65 30.10
CA SER A 109 -32.99 6.29 29.88
C SER A 109 -33.72 6.21 28.53
N ASP A 110 -33.58 5.08 27.83
CA ASP A 110 -34.15 4.82 26.49
C ASP A 110 -35.68 5.05 26.36
N VAL A 111 -36.37 5.32 27.46
CA VAL A 111 -37.84 5.54 27.51
C VAL A 111 -38.20 6.99 27.18
N ASP A 112 -37.34 7.95 27.46
CA ASP A 112 -37.61 9.39 27.33
C ASP A 112 -37.34 9.95 25.93
N ALA A 113 -36.71 9.14 25.03
CA ALA A 113 -36.33 9.56 23.69
C ALA A 113 -37.46 9.47 22.63
N ARG A 114 -38.71 9.06 23.03
CA ARG A 114 -39.81 8.85 22.06
C ARG A 114 -40.97 9.85 22.16
N GLU A 115 -40.90 10.85 23.00
CA GLU A 115 -42.04 11.76 23.26
C GLU A 115 -41.82 13.25 22.91
N THR A 116 -40.96 13.64 22.05
CA THR A 116 -40.86 15.04 21.59
C THR A 116 -40.84 15.19 20.06
N VAL A 117 -41.97 14.82 19.44
CA VAL A 117 -42.36 15.33 18.13
C VAL A 117 -43.82 15.77 18.20
N SER A 118 -44.03 17.01 18.42
CA SER A 118 -45.29 17.69 18.01
C SER A 118 -45.08 19.20 17.97
N THR A 119 -45.05 19.75 16.75
CA THR A 119 -45.25 21.19 16.51
C THR A 119 -46.64 21.66 16.94
N PRO A 120 -46.84 22.97 17.27
CA PRO A 120 -47.41 23.80 16.21
C PRO A 120 -46.85 25.24 16.09
N VAL A 121 -47.00 25.76 14.88
CA VAL A 121 -46.90 27.12 14.41
C VAL A 121 -47.75 28.09 15.17
N VAL A 122 -47.28 29.35 15.44
CA VAL A 122 -48.00 30.63 15.26
C VAL A 122 -47.10 31.86 15.57
N ALA A 123 -46.96 32.71 14.56
CA ALA A 123 -46.88 34.18 14.52
C ALA A 123 -45.91 35.04 15.35
N ALA A 124 -45.16 35.84 14.64
CA ALA A 124 -44.45 37.04 15.11
C ALA A 124 -45.43 38.18 15.54
N PRO A 125 -44.96 39.17 16.32
CA PRO A 125 -44.71 40.48 15.73
C PRO A 125 -43.50 41.26 16.28
N ALA A 126 -42.96 42.06 15.34
CA ALA A 126 -42.44 43.44 15.38
C ALA A 126 -41.48 43.96 16.49
N ALA A 127 -40.31 44.28 16.03
CA ALA A 127 -39.49 45.48 16.18
C ALA A 127 -39.47 46.27 17.48
N GLU A 128 -38.26 46.41 18.06
CA GLU A 128 -37.81 47.70 18.66
C GLU A 128 -36.27 47.80 18.59
N VAL A 129 -35.79 48.97 18.16
CA VAL A 129 -34.41 49.40 18.03
C VAL A 129 -33.96 50.05 19.34
N PRO A 130 -32.79 49.80 19.87
CA PRO A 130 -32.13 50.73 20.78
C PRO A 130 -30.87 51.36 20.17
N GLU A 131 -30.71 52.65 20.49
CA GLU A 131 -29.67 53.57 20.15
C GLU A 131 -28.25 53.30 20.68
N PRO A 132 -27.26 54.10 20.32
CA PRO A 132 -25.85 53.70 20.24
C PRO A 132 -25.10 53.87 21.57
N VAL A 133 -24.20 52.92 21.87
CA VAL A 133 -23.28 53.01 23.01
C VAL A 133 -21.89 53.46 22.53
N ALA A 134 -21.30 54.36 23.30
CA ALA A 134 -20.10 55.13 23.09
C ALA A 134 -18.82 54.34 22.86
N VAL A 135 -17.94 54.94 22.02
CA VAL A 135 -16.56 54.54 21.73
C VAL A 135 -15.67 54.76 22.97
N PRO A 136 -14.87 53.74 23.40
CA PRO A 136 -13.84 54.00 24.41
C PRO A 136 -12.54 54.52 23.80
N THR A 137 -11.96 55.51 24.42
CA THR A 137 -10.70 56.20 24.15
C THR A 137 -9.47 55.29 24.26
N PRO A 138 -8.43 55.48 23.45
CA PRO A 138 -7.21 54.65 23.48
C PRO A 138 -6.35 54.94 24.75
N PRO A 139 -5.68 53.88 25.30
CA PRO A 139 -4.79 54.07 26.43
C PRO A 139 -3.44 54.68 26.02
N ALA A 140 -2.83 55.38 26.96
CA ALA A 140 -1.56 56.14 26.83
C ALA A 140 -0.32 55.25 26.58
N PRO A 141 0.79 55.80 26.04
CA PRO A 141 1.96 55.02 25.64
C PRO A 141 2.79 54.54 26.85
N ALA A 142 3.25 53.27 26.74
CA ALA A 142 4.12 52.64 27.74
C ALA A 142 5.57 53.13 27.65
N PRO A 143 6.38 53.08 28.76
CA PRO A 143 7.72 53.61 28.83
C PRO A 143 8.73 52.80 28.01
N PRO A 144 9.87 53.38 27.60
CA PRO A 144 10.85 52.73 26.71
C PRO A 144 11.59 51.61 27.38
N ARG A 145 11.64 50.44 26.73
CA ARG A 145 12.36 49.24 27.15
C ARG A 145 13.88 49.45 27.01
N PRO A 146 14.70 48.92 27.91
CA PRO A 146 16.16 49.15 27.91
C PRO A 146 16.81 48.44 26.71
N ARG A 147 17.73 49.16 26.05
CA ARG A 147 18.43 48.80 24.79
C ARG A 147 19.20 47.46 24.80
N TRP A 148 19.53 46.88 25.93
CA TRP A 148 20.25 45.62 26.02
C TRP A 148 19.43 44.39 25.68
N LEU A 149 18.06 44.43 25.78
CA LEU A 149 17.17 43.35 25.38
C LEU A 149 17.08 43.22 23.84
N VAL A 150 17.28 44.29 23.10
CA VAL A 150 17.34 44.26 21.62
C VAL A 150 18.66 43.64 21.18
N ALA A 151 19.77 43.93 21.85
CA ALA A 151 21.07 43.31 21.57
C ALA A 151 21.08 41.80 21.84
N ALA A 152 20.39 41.36 22.91
CA ALA A 152 20.26 39.92 23.22
C ALA A 152 19.37 39.17 22.20
N ALA A 153 18.31 39.80 21.70
CA ALA A 153 17.44 39.24 20.66
C ALA A 153 18.17 39.12 19.30
N ILE A 154 19.01 40.13 18.96
CA ILE A 154 19.81 40.08 17.71
C ILE A 154 20.91 38.98 17.83
N ALA A 155 21.53 38.80 18.96
CA ALA A 155 22.52 37.73 19.19
C ALA A 155 21.87 36.34 19.12
N ALA A 156 20.69 36.16 19.69
CA ALA A 156 19.93 34.91 19.60
C ALA A 156 19.47 34.59 18.14
N ALA A 157 19.02 35.59 17.41
CA ALA A 157 18.67 35.45 15.99
C ALA A 157 19.91 35.10 15.13
N ALA A 158 21.07 35.69 15.41
CA ALA A 158 22.32 35.36 14.71
C ALA A 158 22.79 33.92 14.95
N VAL A 159 22.64 33.40 16.19
CA VAL A 159 22.93 31.98 16.52
C VAL A 159 21.98 31.02 15.81
N VAL A 160 20.68 31.35 15.72
CA VAL A 160 19.69 30.51 15.00
C VAL A 160 19.99 30.52 13.50
N ILE A 161 20.31 31.70 12.92
CA ILE A 161 20.70 31.82 11.51
C ILE A 161 22.02 31.08 11.23
N ALA A 162 23.00 31.14 12.11
CA ALA A 162 24.23 30.38 11.98
C ALA A 162 24.00 28.88 12.07
N ALA A 163 23.12 28.42 12.95
CA ALA A 163 22.76 26.99 13.06
C ALA A 163 21.98 26.47 11.84
N LEU A 164 21.25 27.35 11.15
CA LEU A 164 20.50 26.96 9.94
C LEU A 164 21.35 27.05 8.67
N VAL A 165 22.35 27.93 8.61
CA VAL A 165 23.16 28.20 7.40
C VAL A 165 24.48 27.38 7.42
N LEU A 166 25.04 27.08 8.60
CA LEU A 166 26.31 26.36 8.72
C LEU A 166 26.28 24.96 8.07
N PRO A 167 25.19 24.17 8.12
CA PRO A 167 25.11 22.90 7.39
C PRO A 167 25.17 23.03 5.86
N TRP A 168 24.81 24.21 5.32
CA TRP A 168 24.80 24.49 3.87
C TRP A 168 26.15 25.01 3.33
N LEU A 169 27.05 25.46 4.22
CA LEU A 169 28.36 25.98 3.87
C LEU A 169 29.52 24.98 4.04
N LEU A 170 29.26 23.83 4.63
CA LEU A 170 30.22 22.75 4.69
C LEU A 170 30.13 21.91 3.40
N PRO A 171 31.26 21.66 2.70
CA PRO A 171 31.23 20.79 1.53
C PRO A 171 30.73 19.41 1.97
N SER A 172 29.72 18.92 1.24
CA SER A 172 29.19 17.56 1.38
C SER A 172 30.36 16.59 1.27
N ARG A 173 30.78 15.97 2.37
CA ARG A 173 31.55 14.75 2.28
C ARG A 173 30.65 13.74 1.60
N ASP A 174 31.10 13.20 0.48
CA ASP A 174 30.50 12.04 -0.18
C ASP A 174 30.16 11.02 0.91
N HIS A 175 28.86 10.88 1.16
CA HIS A 175 28.39 9.75 1.91
C HIS A 175 28.52 8.56 0.96
N ASP A 176 29.61 7.83 1.11
CA ASP A 176 29.59 6.40 0.80
C ASP A 176 28.26 5.89 1.32
N THR A 177 27.43 5.41 0.41
CA THR A 177 26.19 4.71 0.71
C THR A 177 26.53 3.49 1.54
N ALA A 178 26.63 3.69 2.86
CA ALA A 178 26.53 2.59 3.79
C ALA A 178 25.18 1.91 3.53
N PRO A 179 25.12 0.58 3.38
CA PRO A 179 23.88 -0.12 3.17
C PRO A 179 22.96 0.26 4.33
N THR A 180 21.77 0.76 3.97
CA THR A 180 20.70 1.09 4.91
C THR A 180 20.51 -0.11 5.83
N THR A 181 20.93 -0.01 7.07
CA THR A 181 20.68 -1.02 8.08
C THR A 181 19.18 -1.10 8.25
N SER A 182 18.60 -2.20 7.75
CA SER A 182 17.20 -2.56 7.97
C SER A 182 16.90 -2.36 9.44
N THR A 183 15.81 -1.65 9.75
CA THR A 183 15.32 -1.53 11.13
C THR A 183 15.16 -2.94 11.69
N PRO A 184 15.87 -3.34 12.74
CA PRO A 184 15.74 -4.69 13.28
C PRO A 184 14.29 -4.93 13.71
N VAL A 185 13.72 -6.06 13.32
CA VAL A 185 12.44 -6.52 13.86
C VAL A 185 12.59 -6.61 15.37
N ALA A 186 11.65 -6.06 16.15
CA ALA A 186 11.69 -6.14 17.59
C ALA A 186 11.81 -7.61 18.03
N PRO A 187 12.70 -7.96 18.97
CA PRO A 187 12.89 -9.34 19.40
C PRO A 187 11.57 -9.91 19.93
N THR A 188 11.14 -11.02 19.35
CA THR A 188 9.99 -11.82 19.82
C THR A 188 10.53 -13.03 20.60
N ASP A 189 9.72 -13.65 21.46
CA ASP A 189 10.10 -14.93 22.11
C ASP A 189 10.11 -16.10 21.11
N ALA A 190 10.21 -15.82 19.83
CA ALA A 190 10.24 -16.79 18.75
C ALA A 190 11.58 -17.53 18.66
N LEU A 191 11.48 -18.78 18.23
CA LEU A 191 12.59 -19.66 17.89
C LEU A 191 12.83 -19.65 16.39
N VAL A 192 14.08 -19.85 15.98
CA VAL A 192 14.43 -20.13 14.58
C VAL A 192 15.22 -21.42 14.49
N VAL A 193 14.85 -22.30 13.56
CA VAL A 193 15.57 -23.56 13.29
C VAL A 193 16.35 -23.37 12.00
N LEU A 194 17.69 -23.46 12.07
CA LEU A 194 18.56 -23.32 10.90
C LEU A 194 18.61 -24.59 10.05
N PRO A 195 18.99 -24.49 8.75
CA PRO A 195 19.30 -25.67 7.94
C PRO A 195 20.33 -26.58 8.62
N ALA A 196 20.04 -27.87 8.67
CA ALA A 196 20.92 -28.83 9.35
C ALA A 196 22.27 -28.97 8.64
N THR A 197 23.33 -29.18 9.40
CA THR A 197 24.60 -29.69 8.88
C THR A 197 24.50 -31.22 8.71
N VAL A 198 24.78 -31.73 7.52
CA VAL A 198 24.66 -33.15 7.20
C VAL A 198 26.03 -33.74 6.93
N GLU A 199 26.47 -34.68 7.80
CA GLU A 199 27.72 -35.45 7.62
C GLU A 199 27.35 -36.87 7.18
N SER A 200 27.03 -37.02 5.89
CA SER A 200 26.62 -38.30 5.27
C SER A 200 26.79 -38.25 3.77
N SER A 201 26.48 -39.35 3.05
CA SER A 201 26.49 -39.44 1.59
C SER A 201 25.49 -38.46 0.93
N GLU A 202 25.71 -38.12 -0.35
CA GLU A 202 24.88 -37.19 -1.12
C GLU A 202 23.39 -37.58 -1.20
N GLU A 203 23.10 -38.83 -1.13
CA GLU A 203 21.73 -39.41 -1.10
C GLU A 203 20.91 -38.86 0.06
N TRP A 204 21.54 -38.42 1.18
CA TRP A 204 20.91 -37.87 2.37
C TRP A 204 20.96 -36.32 2.43
N ALA A 205 21.42 -35.66 1.38
CA ALA A 205 21.52 -34.21 1.36
C ALA A 205 20.17 -33.49 1.66
N TRP A 206 19.05 -34.13 1.34
CA TRP A 206 17.71 -33.62 1.66
C TRP A 206 17.45 -33.45 3.17
N LEU A 207 18.16 -34.20 4.04
CA LEU A 207 18.07 -34.06 5.50
C LEU A 207 18.39 -32.61 5.95
N ARG A 208 19.19 -31.90 5.18
CA ARG A 208 19.53 -30.51 5.51
C ARG A 208 18.30 -29.63 5.74
N LEU A 209 17.34 -29.68 4.86
CA LEU A 209 16.10 -28.88 4.95
C LEU A 209 14.95 -29.72 5.54
N GLY A 210 14.92 -31.01 5.32
CA GLY A 210 13.92 -31.92 5.87
C GLY A 210 13.96 -31.99 7.40
N LEU A 211 15.14 -32.13 8.01
CA LEU A 211 15.26 -32.09 9.46
C LEU A 211 14.94 -30.72 10.06
N MET A 212 15.39 -29.65 9.41
CA MET A 212 15.04 -28.30 9.82
C MET A 212 13.51 -28.15 9.94
N ASP A 213 12.78 -28.50 8.88
CA ASP A 213 11.33 -28.37 8.87
C ASP A 213 10.62 -29.31 9.83
N LEU A 214 11.10 -30.58 9.96
CA LEU A 214 10.58 -31.54 10.92
C LEU A 214 10.67 -31.00 12.36
N ILE A 215 11.84 -30.49 12.76
CA ILE A 215 12.07 -29.90 14.08
C ILE A 215 11.16 -28.68 14.27
N ALA A 216 11.14 -27.75 13.30
CA ALA A 216 10.30 -26.57 13.36
C ALA A 216 8.81 -26.89 13.48
N SER A 217 8.30 -27.85 12.69
CA SER A 217 6.91 -28.28 12.72
C SER A 217 6.53 -28.93 14.07
N ARG A 218 7.39 -29.77 14.63
CA ARG A 218 7.15 -30.41 15.91
C ARG A 218 7.12 -29.39 17.06
N LEU A 219 8.00 -28.39 17.04
CA LEU A 219 7.98 -27.31 18.02
C LEU A 219 6.70 -26.45 17.91
N ARG A 220 6.23 -26.17 16.69
CA ARG A 220 4.97 -25.47 16.47
C ARG A 220 3.77 -26.26 16.98
N GLN A 221 3.71 -27.56 16.74
CA GLN A 221 2.68 -28.48 17.26
C GLN A 221 2.60 -28.45 18.79
N ALA A 222 3.75 -28.30 19.48
CA ALA A 222 3.82 -28.13 20.93
C ALA A 222 3.51 -26.69 21.42
N GLY A 223 3.02 -25.80 20.54
CA GLY A 223 2.65 -24.44 20.87
C GLY A 223 3.84 -23.49 21.08
N GLN A 224 5.00 -23.79 20.49
CA GLN A 224 6.12 -22.85 20.42
C GLN A 224 5.94 -21.91 19.23
N VAL A 225 6.30 -20.65 19.41
CA VAL A 225 6.38 -19.68 18.30
C VAL A 225 7.69 -19.92 17.56
N VAL A 226 7.61 -20.46 16.35
CA VAL A 226 8.78 -20.80 15.53
C VAL A 226 8.63 -20.15 14.16
N ALA A 227 9.67 -19.45 13.72
CA ALA A 227 9.68 -18.84 12.38
C ALA A 227 9.41 -19.89 11.29
N PRO A 228 8.54 -19.61 10.30
CA PRO A 228 8.28 -20.54 9.20
C PRO A 228 9.55 -20.93 8.45
N SER A 229 9.63 -22.20 8.06
CA SER A 229 10.82 -22.76 7.40
C SER A 229 11.16 -22.05 6.09
N ASP A 230 10.15 -21.64 5.30
CA ASP A 230 10.33 -20.83 4.08
C ASP A 230 11.06 -19.50 4.37
N ASN A 231 10.68 -18.81 5.45
CA ASN A 231 11.30 -17.56 5.86
C ASN A 231 12.79 -17.78 6.21
N VAL A 232 13.07 -18.84 6.94
CA VAL A 232 14.44 -19.18 7.37
C VAL A 232 15.32 -19.52 6.17
N VAL A 233 14.83 -20.34 5.23
CA VAL A 233 15.58 -20.73 4.02
C VAL A 233 15.82 -19.51 3.13
N ALA A 234 14.82 -18.67 2.94
CA ALA A 234 14.94 -17.44 2.17
C ALA A 234 16.01 -16.50 2.74
N ALA A 235 15.95 -16.24 4.06
CA ALA A 235 16.94 -15.41 4.76
C ALA A 235 18.35 -16.06 4.73
N TRP A 236 18.44 -17.37 4.90
CA TRP A 236 19.71 -18.13 4.87
C TRP A 236 20.40 -18.04 3.49
N ARG A 237 19.65 -18.22 2.40
CA ARG A 237 20.18 -18.09 1.04
C ARG A 237 20.75 -16.70 0.81
N THR A 238 19.99 -15.66 1.15
CA THR A 238 20.43 -14.28 0.99
C THR A 238 21.68 -14.00 1.81
N ALA A 239 21.73 -14.44 3.08
CA ALA A 239 22.90 -14.27 3.95
C ALA A 239 24.14 -14.98 3.39
N SER A 240 23.96 -16.16 2.76
CA SER A 240 25.06 -16.96 2.22
C SER A 240 25.62 -16.44 0.89
N THR A 241 24.80 -15.75 0.09
CA THR A 241 25.18 -15.25 -1.24
C THR A 241 25.68 -13.81 -1.24
N SER A 242 25.25 -12.98 -0.27
CA SER A 242 25.53 -11.54 -0.26
C SER A 242 26.97 -11.16 0.11
N GLY A 243 27.84 -12.14 0.42
CA GLY A 243 29.21 -11.83 0.91
C GLY A 243 29.23 -11.00 2.20
N ALA A 244 28.11 -10.93 2.91
CA ALA A 244 27.99 -10.17 4.14
C ALA A 244 29.03 -10.64 5.15
N ARG A 245 29.81 -9.68 5.70
CA ARG A 245 30.77 -9.93 6.78
C ARG A 245 30.02 -10.26 8.06
N GLY A 246 29.54 -11.52 8.22
CA GLY A 246 28.86 -11.96 9.44
C GLY A 246 28.45 -13.43 9.37
N ASP A 247 28.21 -14.05 10.54
CA ASP A 247 27.65 -15.38 10.65
C ASP A 247 26.22 -15.41 10.08
N PRO A 248 25.90 -16.25 9.08
CA PRO A 248 24.55 -16.36 8.51
C PRO A 248 23.45 -16.59 9.56
N ALA A 249 23.76 -17.30 10.67
CA ALA A 249 22.81 -17.48 11.76
C ALA A 249 22.39 -16.17 12.43
N THR A 250 23.33 -15.23 12.57
CA THR A 250 23.05 -13.89 13.11
C THR A 250 22.14 -13.08 12.17
N VAL A 251 22.36 -13.16 10.86
CA VAL A 251 21.52 -12.49 9.86
C VAL A 251 20.10 -13.06 9.88
N VAL A 252 19.96 -14.38 9.85
CA VAL A 252 18.63 -15.04 9.91
C VAL A 252 17.89 -14.64 11.19
N ARG A 253 18.58 -14.66 12.34
CA ARG A 253 18.01 -14.23 13.62
C ARG A 253 17.48 -12.80 13.58
N SER A 254 18.26 -11.88 13.03
CA SER A 254 17.87 -10.46 12.89
C SER A 254 16.65 -10.28 11.98
N LEU A 255 16.60 -10.99 10.86
CA LEU A 255 15.50 -10.89 9.87
C LEU A 255 14.19 -11.50 10.37
N THR A 256 14.27 -12.58 11.15
CA THR A 256 13.10 -13.27 11.73
C THR A 256 12.66 -12.68 13.08
N GLY A 257 13.48 -11.84 13.70
CA GLY A 257 13.24 -11.31 15.04
C GLY A 257 13.31 -12.35 16.16
N ALA A 258 13.87 -13.53 15.88
CA ALA A 258 13.93 -14.64 16.85
C ALA A 258 14.99 -14.36 17.95
N ARG A 259 14.66 -14.73 19.20
CA ARG A 259 15.59 -14.63 20.34
C ARG A 259 16.53 -15.81 20.43
N GLN A 260 16.04 -17.00 20.09
CA GLN A 260 16.77 -18.27 20.25
C GLN A 260 16.97 -18.92 18.89
N VAL A 261 18.15 -19.51 18.69
CA VAL A 261 18.55 -20.19 17.45
C VAL A 261 18.80 -21.66 17.74
N ILE A 262 18.15 -22.52 16.96
CA ILE A 262 18.32 -23.96 16.99
C ILE A 262 19.20 -24.37 15.81
N VAL A 263 20.31 -25.02 16.08
CA VAL A 263 21.30 -25.47 15.09
C VAL A 263 21.33 -27.01 15.09
N PRO A 264 20.66 -27.66 14.12
CA PRO A 264 20.69 -29.10 14.01
C PRO A 264 21.93 -29.59 13.25
N GLN A 265 22.46 -30.72 13.69
CA GLN A 265 23.50 -31.46 13.00
C GLN A 265 23.09 -32.94 12.92
N VAL A 266 23.39 -33.59 11.82
CA VAL A 266 23.11 -34.99 11.63
C VAL A 266 24.29 -35.69 10.99
N ALA A 267 24.69 -36.82 11.56
CA ALA A 267 25.77 -37.66 11.06
C ALA A 267 25.36 -39.12 11.03
N HIS A 268 25.82 -39.87 10.03
CA HIS A 268 25.68 -41.32 9.96
C HIS A 268 26.97 -41.94 10.50
N VAL A 269 26.90 -42.55 11.70
CA VAL A 269 28.07 -43.09 12.39
C VAL A 269 27.89 -44.61 12.58
N ALA A 270 28.70 -45.38 11.88
CA ALA A 270 28.55 -46.83 11.75
C ALA A 270 27.14 -47.16 11.21
N ASP A 271 26.32 -47.93 11.93
CA ASP A 271 24.97 -48.33 11.53
C ASP A 271 23.86 -47.45 12.14
N ASN A 272 24.23 -46.35 12.75
CA ASN A 272 23.27 -45.48 13.45
C ASN A 272 23.36 -44.04 13.00
N TRP A 273 22.23 -43.36 13.06
CA TRP A 273 22.12 -41.89 12.91
C TRP A 273 22.34 -41.22 14.26
N LEU A 274 23.16 -40.20 14.24
CA LEU A 274 23.39 -39.28 15.36
C LEU A 274 22.75 -37.93 15.00
N VAL A 275 21.76 -37.48 15.76
CA VAL A 275 21.17 -36.16 15.65
C VAL A 275 21.57 -35.34 16.87
N GLN A 276 22.24 -34.22 16.64
CA GLN A 276 22.62 -33.25 17.66
C GLN A 276 21.88 -31.93 17.42
N ILE A 277 21.27 -31.38 18.46
CA ILE A 277 20.58 -30.07 18.42
C ILE A 277 21.27 -29.16 19.43
N GLU A 278 21.86 -28.06 18.95
CA GLU A 278 22.39 -27.00 19.78
C GLU A 278 21.36 -25.85 19.85
N LEU A 279 20.89 -25.53 21.06
CA LEU A 279 20.08 -24.36 21.35
C LEU A 279 21.01 -23.23 21.78
N ARG A 280 21.00 -22.11 21.03
CA ARG A 280 21.72 -20.87 21.32
C ARG A 280 20.75 -19.82 21.81
N GLU A 281 20.96 -19.32 23.03
CA GLU A 281 20.17 -18.25 23.63
C GLU A 281 20.79 -16.87 23.34
N ASP A 282 20.03 -15.81 23.51
CA ASP A 282 20.47 -14.45 23.27
C ASP A 282 21.55 -13.97 24.26
N ASP A 283 21.62 -14.56 25.45
CA ASP A 283 22.65 -14.33 26.48
C ASP A 283 23.96 -15.08 26.23
N GLY A 284 24.04 -15.80 25.11
CA GLY A 284 25.21 -16.58 24.71
C GLY A 284 25.30 -17.97 25.31
N ARG A 285 24.34 -18.40 26.15
CA ARG A 285 24.28 -19.79 26.63
C ARG A 285 24.01 -20.72 25.47
N ARG A 286 24.62 -21.92 25.56
CA ARG A 286 24.45 -23.02 24.62
C ARG A 286 24.04 -24.25 25.38
N ARG A 287 23.01 -24.94 24.89
CA ARG A 287 22.57 -26.24 25.42
C ARG A 287 22.49 -27.22 24.26
N THR A 288 23.03 -28.41 24.45
CA THR A 288 23.11 -29.42 23.40
C THR A 288 22.34 -30.68 23.82
N ILE A 289 21.61 -31.23 22.87
CA ILE A 289 20.91 -32.51 22.97
C ILE A 289 21.50 -33.43 21.92
N GLU A 290 21.72 -34.69 22.27
CA GLU A 290 22.25 -35.74 21.41
C GLU A 290 21.35 -36.97 21.47
N THR A 291 20.93 -37.45 20.30
CA THR A 291 20.08 -38.68 20.20
C THR A 291 20.61 -39.58 19.10
N ARG A 292 20.56 -40.89 19.36
CA ARG A 292 21.01 -41.93 18.41
C ARG A 292 19.86 -42.86 18.06
N GLY A 293 19.79 -43.35 16.82
CA GLY A 293 18.80 -44.30 16.35
C GLY A 293 19.11 -44.85 14.97
N SER A 294 18.36 -45.86 14.53
CA SER A 294 18.54 -46.50 13.23
C SER A 294 17.91 -45.76 12.05
N ASP A 295 16.95 -44.86 12.32
CA ASP A 295 16.23 -44.06 11.32
C ASP A 295 16.42 -42.55 11.58
N PRO A 296 16.80 -41.73 10.59
CA PRO A 296 17.11 -40.32 10.80
C PRO A 296 15.89 -39.48 11.19
N ILE A 297 14.69 -39.80 10.67
CA ILE A 297 13.45 -39.07 10.95
C ILE A 297 12.99 -39.35 12.39
N GLU A 298 12.98 -40.60 12.77
CA GLU A 298 12.60 -41.03 14.14
C GLU A 298 13.61 -40.49 15.17
N THR A 299 14.91 -40.54 14.85
CA THR A 299 15.96 -39.96 15.69
C THR A 299 15.78 -38.44 15.88
N ALA A 300 15.42 -37.72 14.81
CA ALA A 300 15.16 -36.29 14.88
C ALA A 300 13.87 -35.96 15.65
N ARG A 301 12.84 -36.80 15.56
CA ARG A 301 11.62 -36.67 16.38
C ARG A 301 11.95 -36.78 17.85
N ASN A 302 12.71 -37.83 18.23
CA ASN A 302 13.14 -38.08 19.62
C ASN A 302 14.03 -36.92 20.15
N ALA A 303 14.93 -36.38 19.32
CA ALA A 303 15.72 -35.18 19.64
C ALA A 303 14.85 -33.94 19.86
N SER A 304 13.82 -33.75 19.01
CA SER A 304 12.86 -32.67 19.15
C SER A 304 12.05 -32.76 20.43
N ASP A 305 11.64 -33.96 20.83
CA ASP A 305 10.91 -34.19 22.08
C ASP A 305 11.76 -33.88 23.31
N GLN A 306 13.04 -34.24 23.29
CA GLN A 306 13.98 -33.85 24.35
C GLN A 306 14.19 -32.33 24.37
N LEU A 307 14.22 -31.64 23.19
CA LEU A 307 14.28 -30.19 23.12
C LEU A 307 13.02 -29.55 23.71
N LEU A 308 11.84 -30.10 23.45
CA LEU A 308 10.58 -29.63 24.05
C LEU A 308 10.61 -29.72 25.58
N VAL A 309 11.07 -30.84 26.13
CA VAL A 309 11.25 -31.00 27.59
C VAL A 309 12.22 -29.91 28.12
N LEU A 310 13.34 -29.67 27.42
CA LEU A 310 14.33 -28.66 27.78
C LEU A 310 13.72 -27.23 27.78
N LEU A 311 12.75 -26.98 26.89
CA LEU A 311 11.99 -25.71 26.79
C LEU A 311 10.79 -25.66 27.74
N GLY A 312 10.61 -26.66 28.63
CA GLY A 312 9.50 -26.71 29.57
C GLY A 312 8.15 -27.06 28.96
N LYS A 313 8.14 -27.74 27.82
CA LYS A 313 6.93 -28.20 27.13
C LYS A 313 6.82 -29.75 27.18
N SER A 314 5.57 -30.22 27.03
CA SER A 314 5.34 -31.66 26.90
C SER A 314 5.72 -32.15 25.49
N PRO A 315 6.29 -33.37 25.37
CA PRO A 315 6.46 -33.98 24.06
C PRO A 315 5.14 -34.11 23.31
N VAL A 316 5.20 -33.99 22.00
CA VAL A 316 4.00 -34.14 21.17
C VAL A 316 3.62 -35.61 21.08
N SER A 317 2.51 -36.00 21.68
CA SER A 317 1.95 -37.36 21.54
C SER A 317 1.41 -37.52 20.13
N THR A 318 2.25 -37.97 19.20
CA THR A 318 1.78 -38.30 17.87
C THR A 318 1.18 -39.69 17.88
N HIS A 319 -0.16 -39.74 17.86
CA HIS A 319 -0.90 -40.85 17.28
C HIS A 319 -1.07 -40.58 15.78
N ASP A 320 0.03 -40.25 15.10
CA ASP A 320 0.00 -40.18 13.66
C ASP A 320 0.13 -41.61 13.11
N ASP A 321 -1.01 -42.22 12.79
CA ASP A 321 -1.11 -43.48 12.02
C ASP A 321 -0.61 -43.28 10.55
N VAL A 322 0.26 -42.30 10.34
CA VAL A 322 0.88 -42.04 9.02
C VAL A 322 1.97 -43.08 8.79
N PRO A 323 1.86 -43.91 7.75
CA PRO A 323 2.91 -44.88 7.43
C PRO A 323 4.28 -44.20 7.28
N VAL A 324 5.35 -44.80 7.76
CA VAL A 324 6.72 -44.25 7.69
C VAL A 324 7.09 -43.81 6.29
N SER A 325 6.68 -44.57 5.27
CA SER A 325 6.91 -44.23 3.85
C SER A 325 6.22 -42.92 3.40
N VAL A 326 5.05 -42.59 3.95
CA VAL A 326 4.35 -41.33 3.66
C VAL A 326 5.02 -40.17 4.37
N ALA A 327 5.41 -40.36 5.64
CA ALA A 327 6.11 -39.33 6.42
C ALA A 327 7.47 -38.97 5.79
N GLU A 328 8.25 -39.98 5.36
CA GLU A 328 9.51 -39.74 4.66
C GLU A 328 9.30 -39.02 3.34
N LEU A 329 8.34 -39.43 2.53
CA LEU A 329 8.02 -38.77 1.25
C LEU A 329 7.63 -37.31 1.48
N LEU A 330 6.82 -37.00 2.49
CA LEU A 330 6.45 -35.62 2.83
C LEU A 330 7.68 -34.80 3.20
N GLN A 331 8.59 -35.33 4.03
CA GLN A 331 9.80 -34.59 4.41
C GLN A 331 10.76 -34.36 3.23
N ARG A 332 10.94 -35.37 2.35
CA ARG A 332 11.78 -35.25 1.14
C ARG A 332 11.20 -34.26 0.13
N THR A 333 9.88 -34.30 -0.06
CA THR A 333 9.21 -33.35 -0.95
C THR A 333 9.20 -31.92 -0.37
N GLU A 334 9.05 -31.77 0.95
CA GLU A 334 9.16 -30.47 1.62
C GLU A 334 10.58 -29.89 1.47
N ALA A 335 11.61 -30.70 1.73
CA ALA A 335 12.99 -30.28 1.53
C ALA A 335 13.25 -29.78 0.09
N SER A 336 12.69 -30.50 -0.90
CA SER A 336 12.81 -30.11 -2.30
C SER A 336 12.03 -28.80 -2.61
N LEU A 337 10.83 -28.62 -2.03
CA LEU A 337 10.04 -27.39 -2.15
C LEU A 337 10.74 -26.19 -1.52
N LEU A 338 11.29 -26.34 -0.33
CA LEU A 338 12.12 -25.33 0.34
C LEU A 338 13.38 -25.01 -0.45
N GLY A 339 13.87 -26.00 -1.20
CA GLY A 339 15.00 -25.88 -2.13
C GLY A 339 14.65 -25.22 -3.47
N ASP A 340 13.37 -24.96 -3.79
CA ASP A 340 12.83 -24.56 -5.10
C ASP A 340 13.09 -25.61 -6.21
N ASP A 341 13.40 -26.85 -5.84
CA ASP A 341 13.57 -27.97 -6.77
C ASP A 341 12.23 -28.71 -7.00
N PHE A 342 11.33 -28.02 -7.71
CA PHE A 342 9.98 -28.52 -8.03
C PHE A 342 10.03 -29.79 -8.88
N ALA A 343 11.06 -29.93 -9.71
CA ALA A 343 11.23 -31.11 -10.56
C ALA A 343 11.53 -32.36 -9.73
N THR A 344 12.43 -32.27 -8.75
CA THR A 344 12.73 -33.36 -7.84
C THR A 344 11.54 -33.66 -6.92
N ALA A 345 10.88 -32.64 -6.34
CA ALA A 345 9.69 -32.81 -5.51
C ALA A 345 8.61 -33.62 -6.25
N ARG A 346 8.36 -33.29 -7.53
CA ARG A 346 7.37 -34.00 -8.36
C ARG A 346 7.79 -35.43 -8.66
N ARG A 347 9.04 -35.66 -9.07
CA ARG A 347 9.55 -37.04 -9.34
C ARG A 347 9.44 -37.93 -8.13
N LEU A 348 9.71 -37.42 -6.94
CA LEU A 348 9.57 -38.18 -5.68
C LEU A 348 8.14 -38.67 -5.48
N ILE A 349 7.13 -37.81 -5.70
CA ILE A 349 5.73 -38.21 -5.60
C ILE A 349 5.37 -39.21 -6.70
N GLU A 350 5.77 -38.97 -7.94
CA GLU A 350 5.46 -39.84 -9.09
C GLU A 350 6.06 -41.25 -8.94
N ALA A 351 7.24 -41.37 -8.31
CA ALA A 351 7.90 -42.65 -8.04
C ALA A 351 7.27 -43.40 -6.87
N ALA A 352 6.48 -42.78 -6.03
CA ALA A 352 5.86 -43.40 -4.87
C ALA A 352 4.79 -44.42 -5.29
N PRO A 353 4.51 -45.46 -4.45
CA PRO A 353 3.44 -46.42 -4.69
C PRO A 353 2.08 -45.75 -4.90
N ALA A 354 1.22 -46.35 -5.73
CA ALA A 354 -0.08 -45.76 -6.08
C ALA A 354 -0.97 -45.45 -4.85
N ALA A 355 -0.94 -46.32 -3.84
CA ALA A 355 -1.67 -46.11 -2.59
C ALA A 355 -1.18 -44.86 -1.84
N VAL A 356 0.15 -44.61 -1.81
CA VAL A 356 0.75 -43.42 -1.18
C VAL A 356 0.40 -42.17 -1.97
N ARG A 357 0.50 -42.22 -3.30
CA ARG A 357 0.10 -41.07 -4.18
C ARG A 357 -1.38 -40.69 -4.04
N ALA A 358 -2.23 -41.67 -3.72
CA ALA A 358 -3.68 -41.44 -3.54
C ALA A 358 -4.01 -40.74 -2.21
N THR A 359 -3.06 -40.69 -1.25
CA THR A 359 -3.28 -40.03 0.03
C THR A 359 -3.60 -38.54 -0.14
N PRO A 360 -4.67 -37.99 0.48
CA PRO A 360 -5.07 -36.59 0.31
C PRO A 360 -3.94 -35.62 0.61
N THR A 361 -3.17 -35.81 1.65
CA THR A 361 -2.03 -34.94 2.02
C THR A 361 -0.96 -34.90 0.93
N ILE A 362 -0.63 -36.05 0.30
CA ILE A 362 0.30 -36.11 -0.82
C ILE A 362 -0.25 -35.43 -2.05
N ARG A 363 -1.57 -35.52 -2.30
CA ARG A 363 -2.22 -34.83 -3.42
C ARG A 363 -2.22 -33.29 -3.24
N VAL A 364 -2.47 -32.82 -2.01
CA VAL A 364 -2.34 -31.36 -1.70
C VAL A 364 -0.90 -30.91 -1.94
N ARG A 365 0.10 -31.72 -1.54
CA ARG A 365 1.51 -31.43 -1.80
C ARG A 365 1.82 -31.40 -3.31
N LEU A 366 1.28 -32.32 -4.09
CA LEU A 366 1.43 -32.31 -5.53
C LEU A 366 0.80 -31.04 -6.16
N ALA A 367 -0.38 -30.66 -5.71
CA ALA A 367 -1.03 -29.44 -6.16
C ALA A 367 -0.20 -28.18 -5.80
N GLN A 368 0.43 -28.14 -4.64
CA GLN A 368 1.34 -27.05 -4.24
C GLN A 368 2.58 -26.97 -5.17
N ILE A 369 3.16 -28.12 -5.53
CA ILE A 369 4.27 -28.22 -6.49
C ILE A 369 3.81 -27.68 -7.86
N ASP A 370 2.63 -28.11 -8.31
CA ASP A 370 2.07 -27.70 -9.60
C ASP A 370 1.76 -26.19 -9.63
N TYR A 371 1.18 -25.64 -8.57
CA TYR A 371 0.92 -24.22 -8.41
C TYR A 371 2.22 -23.38 -8.47
N ARG A 372 3.24 -23.76 -7.69
CA ARG A 372 4.53 -23.06 -7.65
C ARG A 372 5.31 -23.18 -8.95
N SER A 373 5.17 -24.29 -9.69
CA SER A 373 5.79 -24.50 -11.00
C SER A 373 4.98 -23.95 -12.17
N GLY A 374 3.83 -23.28 -11.93
CA GLY A 374 3.01 -22.63 -12.97
C GLY A 374 2.05 -23.57 -13.71
N ARG A 375 1.89 -24.83 -13.31
CA ARG A 375 0.93 -25.79 -13.89
C ARG A 375 -0.44 -25.63 -13.23
N LEU A 376 -1.11 -24.49 -13.51
CA LEU A 376 -2.28 -24.08 -12.75
C LEU A 376 -3.48 -25.01 -12.94
N ASP A 377 -3.75 -25.50 -14.17
CA ASP A 377 -4.86 -26.44 -14.43
C ASP A 377 -4.67 -27.78 -13.74
N ALA A 378 -3.42 -28.30 -13.69
CA ALA A 378 -3.12 -29.53 -12.98
C ALA A 378 -3.30 -29.36 -11.46
N ALA A 379 -2.88 -28.23 -10.91
CA ALA A 379 -3.09 -27.90 -9.50
C ALA A 379 -4.59 -27.84 -9.17
N ARG A 380 -5.39 -27.14 -9.99
CA ARG A 380 -6.83 -27.03 -9.81
C ARG A 380 -7.50 -28.40 -9.80
N GLY A 381 -7.33 -29.21 -10.85
CA GLY A 381 -7.95 -30.52 -10.95
C GLY A 381 -7.59 -31.45 -9.78
N THR A 382 -6.35 -31.34 -9.26
CA THR A 382 -5.92 -32.10 -8.08
C THR A 382 -6.62 -31.59 -6.81
N LEU A 383 -6.74 -30.28 -6.62
CA LEU A 383 -7.41 -29.67 -5.46
C LEU A 383 -8.91 -30.00 -5.43
N GLU A 384 -9.60 -29.90 -6.57
CA GLU A 384 -11.01 -30.26 -6.69
C GLU A 384 -11.26 -31.73 -6.30
N GLN A 385 -10.40 -32.64 -6.75
CA GLN A 385 -10.48 -34.05 -6.36
C GLN A 385 -10.22 -34.26 -4.85
N VAL A 386 -9.31 -33.50 -4.24
CA VAL A 386 -9.07 -33.55 -2.77
C VAL A 386 -10.32 -33.06 -2.05
N LEU A 387 -10.87 -31.92 -2.45
CA LEU A 387 -12.06 -31.32 -1.83
C LEU A 387 -13.31 -32.19 -1.96
N ALA A 388 -13.41 -33.05 -3.00
CA ALA A 388 -14.46 -34.02 -3.16
C ALA A 388 -14.35 -35.21 -2.16
N THR A 389 -13.16 -35.48 -1.62
CA THR A 389 -12.90 -36.63 -0.74
C THR A 389 -12.63 -36.24 0.72
N VAL A 390 -12.15 -35.03 0.99
CA VAL A 390 -11.83 -34.54 2.34
C VAL A 390 -12.96 -33.61 2.80
N SER A 391 -13.73 -34.07 3.79
CA SER A 391 -14.79 -33.27 4.38
C SER A 391 -14.30 -32.36 5.50
N ALA A 392 -15.13 -31.37 5.88
CA ALA A 392 -14.86 -30.46 7.00
C ALA A 392 -14.77 -31.18 8.37
N GLU A 393 -15.39 -32.34 8.48
CA GLU A 393 -15.40 -33.18 9.70
C GLU A 393 -14.17 -34.08 9.80
N THR A 394 -13.68 -34.60 8.66
CA THR A 394 -12.59 -35.58 8.63
C THR A 394 -11.21 -34.91 8.78
N ASP A 395 -10.93 -33.87 8.01
CA ASP A 395 -9.67 -33.14 8.11
C ASP A 395 -9.89 -31.65 7.70
N PRO A 396 -10.37 -30.81 8.62
CA PRO A 396 -10.66 -29.40 8.36
C PRO A 396 -9.44 -28.56 8.00
N VAL A 397 -8.24 -28.91 8.52
CA VAL A 397 -7.01 -28.15 8.25
C VAL A 397 -6.53 -28.44 6.83
N LEU A 398 -6.47 -29.70 6.41
CA LEU A 398 -6.08 -30.07 5.05
C LEU A 398 -7.08 -29.51 4.03
N ARG A 399 -8.38 -29.55 4.35
CA ARG A 399 -9.42 -28.95 3.52
C ARG A 399 -9.21 -27.44 3.38
N ALA A 400 -8.90 -26.73 4.47
CA ALA A 400 -8.63 -25.29 4.44
C ALA A 400 -7.38 -24.94 3.64
N GLN A 401 -6.31 -25.75 3.71
CA GLN A 401 -5.12 -25.58 2.89
C GLN A 401 -5.44 -25.75 1.39
N ALA A 402 -6.24 -26.76 1.03
CA ALA A 402 -6.67 -26.98 -0.34
C ALA A 402 -7.56 -25.82 -0.84
N LEU A 403 -8.50 -25.34 -0.03
CA LEU A 403 -9.35 -24.17 -0.34
C LEU A 403 -8.53 -22.90 -0.50
N HIS A 404 -7.56 -22.66 0.39
CA HIS A 404 -6.67 -21.49 0.27
C HIS A 404 -5.96 -21.47 -1.08
N MET A 405 -5.38 -22.59 -1.51
CA MET A 405 -4.72 -22.68 -2.82
C MET A 405 -5.70 -22.53 -3.99
N LEU A 406 -6.90 -23.11 -3.88
CA LEU A 406 -7.94 -22.96 -4.91
C LEU A 406 -8.41 -21.50 -5.04
N GLY A 407 -8.60 -20.81 -3.90
CA GLY A 407 -8.90 -19.38 -3.89
C GLY A 407 -7.78 -18.54 -4.51
N ALA A 408 -6.52 -18.85 -4.20
CA ALA A 408 -5.37 -18.18 -4.79
C ALA A 408 -5.26 -18.41 -6.32
N LEU A 409 -5.62 -19.61 -6.80
CA LEU A 409 -5.77 -19.89 -8.24
C LEU A 409 -6.86 -19.03 -8.87
N ALA A 410 -8.04 -18.95 -8.25
CA ALA A 410 -9.16 -18.16 -8.75
C ALA A 410 -8.82 -16.66 -8.87
N VAL A 411 -8.14 -16.09 -7.85
CA VAL A 411 -7.64 -14.69 -7.92
C VAL A 411 -6.65 -14.51 -9.07
N ARG A 412 -5.75 -15.46 -9.27
CA ARG A 412 -4.73 -15.40 -10.33
C ARG A 412 -5.33 -15.51 -11.74
N GLU A 413 -6.53 -16.07 -11.85
CA GLU A 413 -7.30 -16.25 -13.09
C GLU A 413 -8.37 -15.19 -13.28
N ASP A 414 -8.27 -14.06 -12.54
CA ASP A 414 -9.20 -12.94 -12.56
C ASP A 414 -10.65 -13.33 -12.18
N ARG A 415 -10.82 -14.44 -11.42
CA ARG A 415 -12.11 -14.94 -10.89
C ARG A 415 -12.26 -14.60 -9.41
N SER A 416 -12.01 -13.33 -9.06
CA SER A 416 -12.00 -12.87 -7.67
C SER A 416 -13.34 -13.04 -6.95
N ALA A 417 -14.48 -12.96 -7.69
CA ALA A 417 -15.80 -13.21 -7.13
C ALA A 417 -15.97 -14.66 -6.64
N ASP A 418 -15.41 -15.63 -7.36
CA ASP A 418 -15.44 -17.05 -6.97
C ASP A 418 -14.49 -17.31 -5.79
N ALA A 419 -13.40 -16.56 -5.68
CA ALA A 419 -12.38 -16.72 -4.64
C ALA A 419 -12.89 -16.32 -3.24
N VAL A 420 -13.77 -15.31 -3.14
CA VAL A 420 -14.25 -14.82 -1.83
C VAL A 420 -14.88 -15.93 -0.99
N PRO A 421 -15.93 -16.65 -1.43
CA PRO A 421 -16.56 -17.70 -0.63
C PRO A 421 -15.60 -18.86 -0.31
N ILE A 422 -14.61 -19.13 -1.19
CA ILE A 422 -13.60 -20.17 -0.99
C ILE A 422 -12.68 -19.80 0.18
N PHE A 423 -12.17 -18.56 0.24
CA PHE A 423 -11.37 -18.10 1.36
C PHE A 423 -12.16 -18.01 2.67
N GLU A 424 -13.43 -17.57 2.60
CA GLU A 424 -14.30 -17.53 3.77
C GLU A 424 -14.54 -18.92 4.36
N GLU A 425 -14.69 -19.96 3.53
CA GLU A 425 -14.78 -21.33 4.01
C GLU A 425 -13.46 -21.79 4.68
N ALA A 426 -12.31 -21.49 4.07
CA ALA A 426 -11.00 -21.81 4.65
C ALA A 426 -10.80 -21.16 6.03
N ILE A 427 -11.20 -19.90 6.19
CA ILE A 427 -11.15 -19.16 7.44
C ILE A 427 -12.05 -19.82 8.50
N ARG A 428 -13.33 -20.09 8.18
CA ARG A 428 -14.27 -20.72 9.11
C ARG A 428 -13.76 -22.09 9.62
N LEU A 429 -13.06 -22.85 8.80
CA LEU A 429 -12.52 -24.16 9.17
C LEU A 429 -11.34 -24.09 10.15
N THR A 430 -10.59 -22.99 10.16
CA THR A 430 -9.30 -22.89 10.86
C THR A 430 -9.26 -21.84 11.97
N GLU A 431 -10.16 -20.84 11.98
CA GLU A 431 -10.11 -19.71 12.92
C GLU A 431 -10.12 -20.15 14.40
N SER A 432 -10.80 -21.24 14.74
CA SER A 432 -10.85 -21.80 16.12
C SER A 432 -9.79 -22.87 16.41
N ARG A 433 -8.92 -23.22 15.48
CA ARG A 433 -8.04 -24.42 15.53
C ARG A 433 -6.56 -24.13 15.77
N HIS A 434 -6.18 -22.93 16.20
CA HIS A 434 -4.79 -22.55 16.46
C HIS A 434 -3.84 -22.71 15.25
N GLU A 435 -4.38 -22.43 14.03
CA GLU A 435 -3.63 -22.48 12.77
C GLU A 435 -3.37 -21.08 12.22
N PRO A 436 -2.61 -20.22 12.94
CA PRO A 436 -2.51 -18.79 12.62
C PRO A 436 -1.88 -18.51 11.24
N VAL A 437 -1.01 -19.41 10.75
CA VAL A 437 -0.42 -19.27 9.41
C VAL A 437 -1.49 -19.43 8.34
N VAL A 438 -2.30 -20.51 8.41
CA VAL A 438 -3.35 -20.80 7.42
C VAL A 438 -4.42 -19.71 7.44
N VAL A 439 -4.84 -19.31 8.64
CA VAL A 439 -5.81 -18.21 8.84
C VAL A 439 -5.28 -16.91 8.24
N GLY A 440 -4.04 -16.53 8.54
CA GLY A 440 -3.44 -15.29 8.05
C GLY A 440 -3.26 -15.28 6.53
N GLN A 441 -2.85 -16.39 5.94
CA GLN A 441 -2.73 -16.54 4.50
C GLN A 441 -4.09 -16.48 3.80
N ALA A 442 -5.14 -17.12 4.37
CA ALA A 442 -6.48 -17.08 3.84
C ALA A 442 -7.08 -15.65 3.88
N TYR A 443 -6.90 -14.91 4.98
CA TYR A 443 -7.29 -13.50 5.04
C TYR A 443 -6.50 -12.61 4.07
N THR A 444 -5.22 -12.90 3.84
CA THR A 444 -4.41 -12.16 2.84
C THR A 444 -4.94 -12.40 1.43
N GLY A 445 -5.29 -13.66 1.09
CA GLY A 445 -5.90 -14.01 -0.19
C GLY A 445 -7.29 -13.39 -0.37
N LEU A 446 -8.13 -13.44 0.69
CA LEU A 446 -9.44 -12.79 0.70
C LEU A 446 -9.31 -11.28 0.45
N ALA A 447 -8.35 -10.63 1.10
CA ALA A 447 -8.12 -9.20 0.89
C ALA A 447 -7.73 -8.88 -0.56
N ALA A 448 -6.87 -9.70 -1.18
CA ALA A 448 -6.51 -9.52 -2.58
C ALA A 448 -7.73 -9.67 -3.51
N ALA A 449 -8.59 -10.67 -3.27
CA ALA A 449 -9.84 -10.83 -4.01
C ALA A 449 -10.79 -9.64 -3.85
N LEU A 450 -10.93 -9.14 -2.61
CA LEU A 450 -11.80 -7.99 -2.30
C LEU A 450 -11.26 -6.68 -2.91
N VAL A 451 -9.94 -6.50 -2.99
CA VAL A 451 -9.31 -5.35 -3.68
C VAL A 451 -9.69 -5.35 -5.16
N ASN A 452 -9.60 -6.51 -5.81
CA ASN A 452 -9.98 -6.64 -7.23
C ASN A 452 -11.50 -6.40 -7.46
N LEU A 453 -12.33 -6.66 -6.44
CA LEU A 453 -13.78 -6.41 -6.48
C LEU A 453 -14.17 -5.01 -5.98
N TRP A 454 -13.22 -4.11 -5.75
CA TRP A 454 -13.42 -2.74 -5.24
C TRP A 454 -14.08 -2.66 -3.86
N ARG A 455 -14.14 -3.79 -3.12
CA ARG A 455 -14.67 -3.90 -1.76
C ARG A 455 -13.60 -3.50 -0.73
N PHE A 456 -13.14 -2.26 -0.82
CA PHE A 456 -11.94 -1.77 -0.13
C PHE A 456 -11.99 -1.81 1.40
N ASP A 457 -13.15 -1.54 2.01
CA ASP A 457 -13.27 -1.55 3.46
C ASP A 457 -13.21 -2.96 4.02
N GLU A 458 -13.81 -3.91 3.31
CA GLU A 458 -13.72 -5.32 3.65
C GLU A 458 -12.30 -5.87 3.45
N ALA A 459 -11.62 -5.45 2.39
CA ALA A 459 -10.21 -5.77 2.15
C ALA A 459 -9.31 -5.25 3.30
N ALA A 460 -9.52 -4.01 3.75
CA ALA A 460 -8.77 -3.44 4.88
C ALA A 460 -9.00 -4.24 6.18
N ASN A 461 -10.24 -4.65 6.44
CA ASN A 461 -10.57 -5.49 7.59
C ASN A 461 -9.91 -6.87 7.50
N ALA A 462 -9.91 -7.49 6.31
CA ALA A 462 -9.23 -8.77 6.09
C ALA A 462 -7.71 -8.65 6.30
N LEU A 463 -7.06 -7.59 5.79
CA LEU A 463 -5.64 -7.33 6.03
C LEU A 463 -5.31 -7.13 7.51
N ALA A 464 -6.17 -6.43 8.25
CA ALA A 464 -5.98 -6.27 9.69
C ALA A 464 -6.03 -7.61 10.44
N ARG A 465 -6.97 -8.49 10.10
CA ARG A 465 -7.07 -9.85 10.66
C ARG A 465 -5.89 -10.72 10.24
N ALA A 466 -5.46 -10.66 8.97
CA ALA A 466 -4.26 -11.33 8.48
C ALA A 466 -3.02 -10.93 9.30
N ARG A 467 -2.85 -9.63 9.54
CA ARG A 467 -1.73 -9.09 10.32
C ARG A 467 -1.69 -9.65 11.74
N ILE A 468 -2.83 -9.71 12.43
CA ILE A 468 -2.92 -10.30 13.78
C ILE A 468 -2.48 -11.75 13.75
N ALA A 469 -3.05 -12.58 12.87
CA ALA A 469 -2.76 -14.00 12.79
C ALA A 469 -1.29 -14.28 12.44
N LEU A 470 -0.73 -13.58 11.47
CA LEU A 470 0.65 -13.74 11.03
C LEU A 470 1.68 -13.19 12.04
N THR A 471 1.30 -12.18 12.84
CA THR A 471 2.13 -11.73 13.96
C THR A 471 2.22 -12.81 15.04
N LEU A 472 1.11 -13.48 15.38
CA LEU A 472 1.10 -14.61 16.31
C LEU A 472 1.95 -15.78 15.79
N ALA A 473 1.98 -15.99 14.46
CA ALA A 473 2.79 -17.02 13.82
C ALA A 473 4.27 -16.64 13.66
N ASN A 474 4.67 -15.40 13.95
CA ASN A 474 5.98 -14.83 13.63
C ASN A 474 6.36 -15.00 12.13
N ASP A 475 5.37 -14.95 11.23
CA ASP A 475 5.58 -15.09 9.79
C ASP A 475 5.89 -13.72 9.16
N THR A 476 7.16 -13.30 9.28
CA THR A 476 7.63 -11.99 8.83
C THR A 476 7.57 -11.81 7.32
N LEU A 477 7.69 -12.88 6.53
CA LEU A 477 7.57 -12.82 5.07
C LEU A 477 6.11 -12.61 4.64
N SER A 478 5.16 -13.35 5.24
CA SER A 478 3.73 -13.15 4.96
C SER A 478 3.24 -11.80 5.49
N LEU A 479 3.80 -11.27 6.58
CA LEU A 479 3.54 -9.89 7.03
C LEU A 479 4.01 -8.85 6.00
N ALA A 480 5.12 -9.08 5.30
CA ALA A 480 5.53 -8.21 4.20
C ALA A 480 4.53 -8.26 3.03
N ARG A 481 3.90 -9.42 2.76
CA ARG A 481 2.82 -9.55 1.76
C ARG A 481 1.56 -8.79 2.20
N VAL A 482 1.23 -8.79 3.49
CA VAL A 482 0.13 -7.96 4.03
C VAL A 482 0.44 -6.48 3.81
N ASP A 483 1.66 -6.02 4.11
CA ASP A 483 2.09 -4.64 3.87
C ASP A 483 2.00 -4.28 2.37
N ALA A 484 2.47 -5.16 1.47
CA ALA A 484 2.37 -4.94 0.02
C ALA A 484 0.91 -4.81 -0.45
N ASN A 485 0.02 -5.70 0.01
CA ASN A 485 -1.42 -5.63 -0.30
C ASN A 485 -2.08 -4.37 0.29
N GLU A 486 -1.68 -3.91 1.49
CA GLU A 486 -2.15 -2.63 2.05
C GLU A 486 -1.70 -1.44 1.19
N GLY A 487 -0.47 -1.46 0.69
CA GLY A 487 0.02 -0.46 -0.24
C GLY A 487 -0.72 -0.47 -1.58
N ILE A 488 -1.01 -1.64 -2.15
CA ILE A 488 -1.80 -1.78 -3.37
C ILE A 488 -3.25 -1.29 -3.14
N LEU A 489 -3.85 -1.64 -2.02
CA LEU A 489 -5.18 -1.14 -1.62
C LEU A 489 -5.20 0.38 -1.55
N ASN A 490 -4.18 1.00 -0.94
CA ASN A 490 -4.09 2.46 -0.86
C ASN A 490 -3.90 3.09 -2.24
N ASN A 491 -3.11 2.47 -3.14
CA ASN A 491 -2.99 2.92 -4.53
C ASN A 491 -4.35 2.90 -5.25
N ASN A 492 -5.11 1.82 -5.11
CA ASN A 492 -6.41 1.69 -5.78
C ASN A 492 -7.47 2.65 -5.21
N ARG A 493 -7.30 3.10 -3.95
CA ARG A 493 -8.09 4.19 -3.33
C ARG A 493 -7.63 5.60 -3.72
N GLY A 494 -6.61 5.75 -4.57
CA GLY A 494 -6.00 7.05 -4.90
C GLY A 494 -5.11 7.64 -3.79
N ARG A 495 -4.85 6.89 -2.70
CA ARG A 495 -4.04 7.34 -1.55
C ARG A 495 -2.55 7.02 -1.74
N HIS A 496 -1.99 7.48 -2.85
CA HIS A 496 -0.64 7.14 -3.28
C HIS A 496 0.45 7.57 -2.29
N ALA A 497 0.27 8.71 -1.62
CA ALA A 497 1.21 9.19 -0.59
C ALA A 497 1.25 8.29 0.67
N GLU A 498 0.12 7.65 1.01
CA GLU A 498 0.05 6.68 2.10
C GLU A 498 0.59 5.31 1.67
N ALA A 499 0.47 4.97 0.38
CA ALA A 499 0.94 3.70 -0.17
C ALA A 499 2.47 3.58 -0.18
N LEU A 500 3.20 4.66 -0.56
CA LEU A 500 4.64 4.62 -0.75
C LEU A 500 5.45 4.11 0.45
N PRO A 501 5.29 4.64 1.68
CA PRO A 501 6.09 4.17 2.81
C PRO A 501 5.79 2.72 3.19
N VAL A 502 4.57 2.24 2.98
CA VAL A 502 4.18 0.86 3.24
C VAL A 502 4.80 -0.08 2.21
N LEU A 503 4.73 0.28 0.93
CA LEU A 503 5.36 -0.46 -0.17
C LEU A 503 6.88 -0.48 -0.04
N GLN A 504 7.50 0.63 0.41
CA GLN A 504 8.95 0.68 0.63
C GLN A 504 9.38 -0.34 1.69
N ARG A 505 8.70 -0.38 2.85
CA ARG A 505 8.99 -1.36 3.90
C ARG A 505 8.82 -2.81 3.42
N ALA A 506 7.75 -3.07 2.65
CA ALA A 506 7.53 -4.39 2.07
C ALA A 506 8.64 -4.79 1.09
N ALA A 507 9.02 -3.90 0.18
CA ALA A 507 10.10 -4.12 -0.80
C ALA A 507 11.44 -4.38 -0.10
N ASP A 508 11.77 -3.64 0.96
CA ASP A 508 12.99 -3.85 1.72
C ASP A 508 13.03 -5.23 2.36
N ARG A 509 11.92 -5.68 2.96
CA ARG A 509 11.79 -7.04 3.50
C ARG A 509 11.94 -8.10 2.40
N PHE A 510 11.26 -7.94 1.27
CA PHE A 510 11.36 -8.90 0.16
C PHE A 510 12.78 -9.00 -0.41
N ARG A 511 13.54 -7.88 -0.47
CA ARG A 511 14.97 -7.91 -0.82
C ARG A 511 15.78 -8.74 0.16
N HIS A 512 15.56 -8.55 1.45
CA HIS A 512 16.28 -9.30 2.50
C HIS A 512 15.95 -10.80 2.50
N PHE A 513 14.73 -11.16 2.13
CA PHE A 513 14.32 -12.56 1.98
C PHE A 513 14.62 -13.14 0.59
N GLY A 514 15.08 -12.35 -0.38
CA GLY A 514 15.25 -12.80 -1.77
C GLY A 514 13.95 -13.20 -2.46
N ALA A 515 12.79 -12.71 -1.98
CA ALA A 515 11.46 -13.02 -2.53
C ALA A 515 11.19 -12.20 -3.80
N LEU A 516 11.86 -12.55 -4.89
CA LEU A 516 11.95 -11.73 -6.10
C LEU A 516 10.59 -11.43 -6.76
N ASN A 517 9.67 -12.40 -6.81
CA ASN A 517 8.36 -12.17 -7.42
C ASN A 517 7.52 -11.18 -6.58
N ASP A 518 7.51 -11.33 -5.24
CA ASP A 518 6.85 -10.40 -4.33
C ASP A 518 7.49 -9.00 -4.40
N LEU A 519 8.82 -8.94 -4.51
CA LEU A 519 9.58 -7.70 -4.71
C LEU A 519 9.17 -7.01 -6.01
N ALA A 520 9.08 -7.75 -7.12
CA ALA A 520 8.73 -7.19 -8.42
C ALA A 520 7.31 -6.60 -8.42
N LEU A 521 6.34 -7.28 -7.84
CA LEU A 521 4.97 -6.77 -7.67
C LEU A 521 4.95 -5.47 -6.83
N THR A 522 5.70 -5.47 -5.73
CA THR A 522 5.76 -4.32 -4.82
C THR A 522 6.44 -3.11 -5.47
N VAL A 523 7.56 -3.32 -6.16
CA VAL A 523 8.27 -2.28 -6.93
C VAL A 523 7.38 -1.71 -8.04
N THR A 524 6.62 -2.57 -8.73
CA THR A 524 5.63 -2.14 -9.74
C THR A 524 4.58 -1.20 -9.12
N ALA A 525 4.06 -1.55 -7.94
CA ALA A 525 3.11 -0.70 -7.21
C ALA A 525 3.74 0.61 -6.72
N GLN A 526 5.03 0.60 -6.33
CA GLN A 526 5.77 1.82 -5.97
C GLN A 526 5.91 2.77 -7.15
N ILE A 527 6.32 2.26 -8.34
CA ILE A 527 6.43 3.07 -9.55
C ILE A 527 5.08 3.69 -9.90
N LYS A 528 3.98 2.92 -9.83
CA LYS A 528 2.60 3.43 -10.05
C LYS A 528 2.28 4.59 -9.10
N ALA A 529 2.58 4.45 -7.80
CA ALA A 529 2.35 5.50 -6.81
C ALA A 529 3.20 6.75 -7.07
N GLN A 530 4.49 6.59 -7.40
CA GLN A 530 5.40 7.69 -7.69
C GLN A 530 4.95 8.48 -8.93
N LEU A 531 4.53 7.79 -10.00
CA LEU A 531 3.98 8.45 -11.19
C LEU A 531 2.69 9.21 -10.90
N ALA A 532 1.80 8.64 -10.09
CA ALA A 532 0.57 9.33 -9.67
C ALA A 532 0.86 10.59 -8.83
N LEU A 533 1.98 10.60 -8.09
CA LEU A 533 2.47 11.75 -7.30
C LEU A 533 3.34 12.72 -8.10
N LEU A 534 3.53 12.51 -9.41
CA LEU A 534 4.41 13.25 -10.31
C LEU A 534 5.91 13.16 -9.93
N ASP A 535 6.32 12.11 -9.20
CA ASP A 535 7.73 11.80 -8.91
C ASP A 535 8.32 10.89 -10.00
N ALA A 536 8.44 11.41 -11.21
CA ALA A 536 8.97 10.64 -12.34
C ALA A 536 10.45 10.23 -12.16
N PRO A 537 11.36 11.07 -11.63
CA PRO A 537 12.74 10.65 -11.35
C PRO A 537 12.82 9.52 -10.34
N GLY A 538 12.03 9.58 -9.25
CA GLY A 538 11.92 8.50 -8.26
C GLY A 538 11.41 7.20 -8.87
N ALA A 539 10.40 7.26 -9.75
CA ALA A 539 9.87 6.11 -10.48
C ALA A 539 10.93 5.42 -11.36
N VAL A 540 11.75 6.20 -12.07
CA VAL A 540 12.89 5.67 -12.85
C VAL A 540 13.90 5.00 -11.94
N ALA A 541 14.36 5.67 -10.88
CA ALA A 541 15.33 5.12 -9.92
C ALA A 541 14.82 3.82 -9.28
N THR A 542 13.53 3.79 -8.88
CA THR A 542 12.88 2.58 -8.34
C THR A 542 12.90 1.45 -9.37
N SER A 543 12.58 1.72 -10.64
CA SER A 543 12.64 0.71 -11.71
C SER A 543 14.06 0.19 -11.96
N GLU A 544 15.06 1.07 -11.93
CA GLU A 544 16.47 0.71 -12.12
C GLU A 544 17.00 -0.20 -11.01
N SER A 545 16.51 -0.06 -9.79
CA SER A 545 16.91 -0.91 -8.67
C SER A 545 16.61 -2.40 -8.87
N LEU A 546 15.61 -2.75 -9.68
CA LEU A 546 15.22 -4.14 -9.96
C LEU A 546 15.78 -4.70 -11.27
N LEU A 547 16.29 -3.85 -12.16
CA LEU A 547 16.78 -4.28 -13.49
C LEU A 547 17.81 -5.41 -13.47
N PRO A 548 18.80 -5.43 -12.55
CA PRO A 548 19.79 -6.52 -12.53
C PRO A 548 19.16 -7.90 -12.31
N GLN A 549 17.99 -7.95 -11.69
CA GLN A 549 17.27 -9.17 -11.33
C GLN A 549 16.08 -9.47 -12.27
N ARG A 550 15.76 -8.58 -13.22
CA ARG A 550 14.59 -8.69 -14.10
C ARG A 550 14.51 -10.03 -14.84
N ALA A 551 15.63 -10.52 -15.36
CA ALA A 551 15.68 -11.79 -16.09
C ALA A 551 15.34 -13.01 -15.22
N GLN A 552 15.45 -12.89 -13.89
CA GLN A 552 15.14 -13.94 -12.93
C GLN A 552 13.64 -13.94 -12.52
N ILE A 553 12.86 -12.93 -12.92
CA ILE A 553 11.41 -12.89 -12.69
C ILE A 553 10.76 -13.94 -13.62
N VAL A 554 10.41 -15.08 -13.05
CA VAL A 554 9.88 -16.22 -13.80
C VAL A 554 8.47 -15.95 -14.34
N ASN A 555 7.61 -15.27 -13.56
CA ASN A 555 6.24 -14.98 -13.95
C ASN A 555 6.19 -13.91 -15.05
N ALA A 556 5.73 -14.27 -16.24
CA ALA A 556 5.66 -13.40 -17.42
C ALA A 556 4.75 -12.17 -17.17
N ARG A 557 3.58 -12.35 -16.54
CA ARG A 557 2.65 -11.24 -16.20
C ARG A 557 3.33 -10.24 -15.25
N THR A 558 4.01 -10.71 -14.21
CA THR A 558 4.72 -9.84 -13.25
C THR A 558 5.84 -9.08 -13.95
N ARG A 559 6.63 -9.76 -14.80
CA ARG A 559 7.69 -9.14 -15.58
C ARG A 559 7.15 -8.09 -16.56
N GLY A 560 6.08 -8.43 -17.28
CA GLY A 560 5.44 -7.52 -18.24
C GLY A 560 4.84 -6.28 -17.59
N ASN A 561 4.18 -6.41 -16.44
CA ASN A 561 3.67 -5.28 -15.66
C ASN A 561 4.80 -4.37 -15.15
N PHE A 562 5.89 -4.95 -14.66
CA PHE A 562 7.07 -4.17 -14.26
C PHE A 562 7.64 -3.37 -15.45
N ASP A 563 7.83 -4.01 -16.60
CA ASP A 563 8.36 -3.36 -17.81
C ASP A 563 7.43 -2.26 -18.32
N LEU A 564 6.09 -2.45 -18.24
CA LEU A 564 5.12 -1.42 -18.61
C LEU A 564 5.22 -0.20 -17.68
N GLN A 565 5.30 -0.40 -16.36
CA GLN A 565 5.45 0.74 -15.44
C GLN A 565 6.82 1.43 -15.64
N ARG A 566 7.88 0.68 -15.96
CA ARG A 566 9.15 1.26 -16.35
C ARG A 566 9.04 2.09 -17.63
N ALA A 567 8.32 1.63 -18.66
CA ALA A 567 8.09 2.40 -19.88
C ALA A 567 7.39 3.72 -19.59
N ARG A 568 6.37 3.71 -18.71
CA ARG A 568 5.67 4.90 -18.24
C ARG A 568 6.61 5.87 -17.49
N ALA A 569 7.47 5.35 -16.62
CA ALA A 569 8.46 6.16 -15.90
C ALA A 569 9.47 6.81 -16.85
N LEU A 570 9.99 6.06 -17.83
CA LEU A 570 10.88 6.57 -18.87
C LEU A 570 10.21 7.67 -19.69
N ALA A 571 8.97 7.46 -20.10
CA ALA A 571 8.18 8.46 -20.82
C ALA A 571 7.96 9.73 -19.97
N ALA A 572 7.71 9.58 -18.69
CA ALA A 572 7.49 10.71 -17.77
C ALA A 572 8.73 11.59 -17.58
N VAL A 573 9.94 11.04 -17.64
CA VAL A 573 11.20 11.84 -17.64
C VAL A 573 11.65 12.29 -19.03
N GLY A 574 10.86 12.03 -20.10
CA GLY A 574 11.18 12.44 -21.46
C GLY A 574 12.12 11.52 -22.22
N ARG A 575 12.42 10.29 -21.74
CA ARG A 575 13.15 9.25 -22.47
C ARG A 575 12.19 8.49 -23.40
N LEU A 576 11.67 9.19 -24.40
CA LEU A 576 10.56 8.70 -25.23
C LEU A 576 10.98 7.54 -26.15
N THR A 577 12.20 7.57 -26.65
CA THR A 577 12.75 6.49 -27.49
C THR A 577 12.87 5.19 -26.71
N ASP A 578 13.42 5.24 -25.50
CA ASP A 578 13.56 4.06 -24.64
C ASP A 578 12.19 3.48 -24.26
N ALA A 579 11.23 4.36 -23.95
CA ALA A 579 9.87 3.95 -23.64
C ALA A 579 9.19 3.24 -24.82
N ARG A 580 9.32 3.76 -26.05
CA ARG A 580 8.76 3.14 -27.26
C ARG A 580 9.38 1.78 -27.55
N VAL A 581 10.71 1.67 -27.45
CA VAL A 581 11.42 0.39 -27.64
C VAL A 581 10.88 -0.66 -26.69
N LEU A 582 10.75 -0.31 -25.40
CA LEU A 582 10.26 -1.24 -24.39
C LEU A 582 8.78 -1.65 -24.60
N LEU A 583 7.92 -0.71 -25.01
CA LEU A 583 6.52 -1.02 -25.36
C LEU A 583 6.43 -1.92 -26.61
N ASP A 584 7.31 -1.72 -27.58
CA ASP A 584 7.38 -2.57 -28.77
C ASP A 584 7.87 -3.99 -28.47
N GLU A 585 8.80 -4.14 -27.52
CA GLU A 585 9.22 -5.45 -27.01
C GLU A 585 8.08 -6.16 -26.31
N LEU A 586 7.38 -5.48 -25.42
CA LEU A 586 6.21 -6.02 -24.71
C LEU A 586 5.10 -6.47 -25.66
N ARG A 587 4.83 -5.67 -26.70
CA ARG A 587 3.79 -6.00 -27.70
C ARG A 587 4.14 -7.25 -28.52
N ARG A 588 5.44 -7.54 -28.72
CA ARG A 588 5.90 -8.71 -29.47
C ARG A 588 6.08 -9.97 -28.63
N ASP A 589 6.01 -9.87 -27.31
CA ASP A 589 6.17 -11.01 -26.41
C ASP A 589 4.91 -11.90 -26.43
N PRO A 590 4.99 -13.12 -27.02
CA PRO A 590 3.83 -14.01 -27.14
C PRO A 590 3.35 -14.53 -25.77
N SER A 591 4.21 -14.52 -24.74
CA SER A 591 3.82 -14.96 -23.39
C SER A 591 2.85 -14.01 -22.69
N LEU A 592 2.64 -12.81 -23.26
CA LEU A 592 1.75 -11.77 -22.74
C LEU A 592 0.43 -11.67 -23.51
N ALA A 593 0.29 -12.36 -24.65
CA ALA A 593 -0.86 -12.22 -25.54
C ALA A 593 -2.21 -12.59 -24.89
N ASP A 594 -2.18 -13.60 -24.02
CA ASP A 594 -3.38 -14.13 -23.34
C ASP A 594 -3.63 -13.49 -21.95
N GLN A 595 -2.81 -12.46 -21.58
CA GLN A 595 -3.03 -11.74 -20.32
C GLN A 595 -4.14 -10.70 -20.49
N ALA A 596 -5.20 -10.78 -19.68
CA ALA A 596 -6.46 -10.04 -19.89
C ALA A 596 -6.28 -8.51 -20.01
N GLU A 597 -5.39 -7.90 -19.20
CA GLU A 597 -5.29 -6.43 -19.07
C GLU A 597 -4.06 -5.83 -19.75
N LEU A 598 -2.96 -6.59 -19.80
CA LEU A 598 -1.67 -6.06 -20.18
C LEU A 598 -1.61 -5.58 -21.64
N PRO A 599 -2.17 -6.30 -22.65
CA PRO A 599 -2.24 -5.80 -24.02
C PRO A 599 -2.98 -4.48 -24.16
N GLY A 600 -4.08 -4.31 -23.42
CA GLY A 600 -4.85 -3.06 -23.38
C GLY A 600 -4.06 -1.91 -22.78
N SER A 601 -3.38 -2.13 -21.67
CA SER A 601 -2.55 -1.13 -20.99
C SER A 601 -1.32 -0.73 -21.81
N ILE A 602 -0.69 -1.68 -22.53
CA ILE A 602 0.39 -1.40 -23.50
C ILE A 602 -0.14 -0.52 -24.65
N ALA A 603 -1.33 -0.84 -25.16
CA ALA A 603 -1.96 -0.08 -26.23
C ALA A 603 -2.31 1.35 -25.78
N ALA A 604 -2.80 1.53 -24.54
CA ALA A 604 -3.10 2.85 -23.96
C ALA A 604 -1.86 3.74 -23.89
N GLU A 605 -0.75 3.21 -23.38
CA GLU A 605 0.50 3.97 -23.28
C GLU A 605 1.10 4.25 -24.65
N SER A 606 1.02 3.30 -25.58
CA SER A 606 1.44 3.50 -26.98
C SER A 606 0.65 4.63 -27.65
N ALA A 607 -0.70 4.66 -27.45
CA ALA A 607 -1.56 5.70 -28.00
C ALA A 607 -1.17 7.09 -27.47
N ARG A 608 -0.88 7.22 -26.17
CA ARG A 608 -0.44 8.47 -25.54
C ARG A 608 0.85 8.99 -26.16
N LEU A 609 1.85 8.13 -26.36
CA LEU A 609 3.14 8.49 -26.97
C LEU A 609 3.01 8.80 -28.47
N GLN A 610 2.14 8.10 -29.21
CA GLN A 610 1.85 8.36 -30.62
C GLN A 610 1.15 9.71 -30.79
N LEU A 611 0.15 10.00 -29.94
CA LEU A 611 -0.52 11.31 -29.98
C LEU A 611 0.44 12.46 -29.68
N ALA A 612 1.30 12.32 -28.66
CA ALA A 612 2.33 13.30 -28.34
C ALA A 612 3.36 13.49 -29.46
N ALA A 613 3.61 12.49 -30.28
CA ALA A 613 4.47 12.56 -31.47
C ALA A 613 3.76 13.12 -32.71
N GLY A 614 2.44 13.38 -32.64
CA GLY A 614 1.65 13.85 -33.79
C GLY A 614 1.17 12.74 -34.74
N ASP A 615 1.42 11.47 -34.43
CA ASP A 615 0.93 10.34 -35.21
C ASP A 615 -0.52 10.01 -34.81
N THR A 616 -1.43 10.89 -35.24
CA THR A 616 -2.85 10.83 -34.86
C THR A 616 -3.55 9.58 -35.36
N ALA A 617 -3.17 9.04 -36.52
CA ALA A 617 -3.80 7.86 -37.11
C ALA A 617 -3.49 6.59 -36.26
N GLN A 618 -2.22 6.38 -35.91
CA GLN A 618 -1.83 5.27 -35.03
C GLN A 618 -2.35 5.44 -33.59
N ALA A 619 -2.39 6.69 -33.10
CA ALA A 619 -2.94 7.00 -31.78
C ALA A 619 -4.41 6.60 -31.68
N VAL A 620 -5.24 6.91 -32.69
CA VAL A 620 -6.66 6.49 -32.74
C VAL A 620 -6.80 4.97 -32.70
N GLU A 621 -6.02 4.25 -33.51
CA GLU A 621 -6.08 2.79 -33.57
C GLU A 621 -5.65 2.15 -32.25
N SER A 622 -4.55 2.62 -31.67
CA SER A 622 -4.04 2.10 -30.38
C SER A 622 -4.98 2.41 -29.23
N ALA A 623 -5.53 3.64 -29.15
CA ALA A 623 -6.46 4.03 -28.10
C ALA A 623 -7.79 3.22 -28.19
N ARG A 624 -8.30 2.99 -29.41
CA ARG A 624 -9.51 2.16 -29.61
C ARG A 624 -9.26 0.71 -29.17
N ARG A 625 -8.11 0.14 -29.50
CA ARG A 625 -7.70 -1.19 -29.02
C ARG A 625 -7.63 -1.22 -27.49
N ALA A 626 -7.08 -0.19 -26.86
CA ALA A 626 -6.99 -0.10 -25.41
C ALA A 626 -8.38 -0.09 -24.76
N VAL A 627 -9.27 0.79 -25.21
CA VAL A 627 -10.65 0.89 -24.70
C VAL A 627 -11.41 -0.43 -24.86
N THR A 628 -11.21 -1.17 -25.96
CA THR A 628 -11.89 -2.45 -26.22
C THR A 628 -11.31 -3.59 -25.39
N ALA A 629 -9.98 -3.62 -25.21
CA ALA A 629 -9.28 -4.73 -24.55
C ALA A 629 -9.26 -4.62 -23.02
N LEU A 630 -9.33 -3.41 -22.46
CA LEU A 630 -9.31 -3.23 -21.00
C LEU A 630 -10.64 -3.67 -20.38
N PRO A 631 -10.59 -4.46 -19.30
CA PRO A 631 -11.78 -4.83 -18.52
C PRO A 631 -12.51 -3.59 -17.99
N THR A 632 -13.81 -3.73 -17.75
CA THR A 632 -14.65 -2.62 -17.28
C THR A 632 -14.40 -2.24 -15.83
N THR A 633 -13.80 -3.14 -15.03
CA THR A 633 -13.64 -2.99 -13.59
C THR A 633 -12.18 -2.80 -13.16
N ASP A 634 -11.31 -3.76 -13.39
CA ASP A 634 -9.99 -3.82 -12.74
C ASP A 634 -9.01 -2.72 -13.17
N GLU A 635 -9.12 -2.21 -14.40
CA GLU A 635 -8.30 -1.12 -14.95
C GLU A 635 -9.16 0.09 -15.41
N ALA A 636 -10.25 0.37 -14.70
CA ALA A 636 -11.19 1.44 -15.04
C ALA A 636 -10.51 2.82 -15.21
N HIS A 637 -9.56 3.15 -14.36
CA HIS A 637 -8.79 4.40 -14.46
C HIS A 637 -7.95 4.47 -15.76
N VAL A 638 -7.23 3.39 -16.09
CA VAL A 638 -6.44 3.32 -17.35
C VAL A 638 -7.35 3.35 -18.57
N ARG A 639 -8.50 2.68 -18.50
CA ARG A 639 -9.52 2.72 -19.56
C ARG A 639 -10.07 4.14 -19.78
N ALA A 640 -10.36 4.86 -18.69
CA ALA A 640 -10.83 6.24 -18.75
C ALA A 640 -9.77 7.18 -19.39
N GLN A 641 -8.50 7.03 -19.04
CA GLN A 641 -7.40 7.76 -19.66
C GLN A 641 -7.22 7.40 -21.14
N ALA A 642 -7.37 6.10 -21.50
CA ALA A 642 -7.32 5.66 -22.89
C ALA A 642 -8.47 6.24 -23.71
N TRP A 643 -9.67 6.34 -23.13
CA TRP A 643 -10.83 6.95 -23.79
C TRP A 643 -10.63 8.44 -24.02
N LEU A 644 -10.14 9.17 -23.02
CA LEU A 644 -9.75 10.58 -23.20
C LEU A 644 -8.71 10.73 -24.32
N THR A 645 -7.70 9.85 -24.36
CA THR A 645 -6.69 9.84 -25.43
C THR A 645 -7.30 9.56 -26.79
N LEU A 646 -8.30 8.66 -26.88
CA LEU A 646 -9.04 8.38 -28.12
C LEU A 646 -9.79 9.61 -28.62
N VAL A 647 -10.53 10.30 -27.74
CA VAL A 647 -11.24 11.54 -28.08
C VAL A 647 -10.27 12.61 -28.57
N ARG A 648 -9.17 12.82 -27.87
CA ARG A 648 -8.10 13.76 -28.27
C ARG A 648 -7.50 13.42 -29.63
N ALA A 649 -7.19 12.14 -29.86
CA ALA A 649 -6.64 11.70 -31.13
C ALA A 649 -7.64 11.87 -32.31
N LEU A 650 -8.93 11.61 -32.09
CA LEU A 650 -9.98 11.84 -33.08
C LEU A 650 -10.15 13.32 -33.40
N LEU A 651 -10.15 14.19 -32.41
CA LEU A 651 -10.19 15.65 -32.59
C LEU A 651 -8.97 16.14 -33.36
N ALA A 652 -7.75 15.67 -33.01
CA ALA A 652 -6.52 16.02 -33.72
C ALA A 652 -6.49 15.51 -35.16
N ALA A 653 -7.17 14.39 -35.46
CA ALA A 653 -7.36 13.85 -36.81
C ALA A 653 -8.49 14.54 -37.60
N GLY A 654 -9.17 15.54 -37.07
CA GLY A 654 -10.31 16.23 -37.70
C GLY A 654 -11.61 15.38 -37.74
N ARG A 655 -11.70 14.28 -36.97
CA ARG A 655 -12.84 13.35 -36.96
C ARG A 655 -13.82 13.71 -35.82
N ALA A 656 -14.39 14.91 -35.90
CA ALA A 656 -15.23 15.47 -34.82
C ALA A 656 -16.49 14.64 -34.53
N ASN A 657 -17.16 14.05 -35.56
CA ASN A 657 -18.34 13.23 -35.37
C ASN A 657 -18.00 11.93 -34.61
N ASP A 658 -16.91 11.27 -34.97
CA ASP A 658 -16.45 10.06 -34.27
C ASP A 658 -16.06 10.40 -32.81
N ALA A 659 -15.42 11.55 -32.57
CA ALA A 659 -15.10 12.03 -31.24
C ALA A 659 -16.37 12.26 -30.39
N GLN A 660 -17.44 12.77 -31.00
CA GLN A 660 -18.73 12.96 -30.34
C GLN A 660 -19.38 11.64 -29.95
N ASP A 661 -19.34 10.64 -30.83
CA ASP A 661 -19.90 9.31 -30.57
C ASP A 661 -19.13 8.60 -29.44
N GLU A 662 -17.80 8.66 -29.48
CA GLU A 662 -16.95 8.09 -28.42
C GLU A 662 -17.14 8.81 -27.08
N CYS A 663 -17.27 10.13 -27.08
CA CYS A 663 -17.55 10.90 -25.88
C CYS A 663 -18.91 10.51 -25.25
N ALA A 664 -19.94 10.33 -26.08
CA ALA A 664 -21.26 9.88 -25.61
C ALA A 664 -21.22 8.46 -25.02
N GLN A 665 -20.41 7.56 -25.59
CA GLN A 665 -20.18 6.23 -25.02
C GLN A 665 -19.41 6.31 -23.69
N PHE A 666 -18.38 7.13 -23.63
CA PHE A 666 -17.59 7.36 -22.42
C PHE A 666 -18.45 7.88 -21.27
N GLN A 667 -19.32 8.87 -21.53
CA GLN A 667 -20.26 9.41 -20.55
C GLN A 667 -21.24 8.36 -20.02
N ARG A 668 -21.78 7.48 -20.89
CA ARG A 668 -22.66 6.38 -20.45
C ARG A 668 -21.91 5.41 -19.55
N TRP A 669 -20.72 4.98 -19.97
CA TRP A 669 -19.91 4.04 -19.21
C TRP A 669 -19.53 4.63 -17.82
N THR A 670 -19.12 5.89 -17.75
CA THR A 670 -18.80 6.55 -16.48
C THR A 670 -20.00 6.63 -15.55
N LYS A 671 -21.21 6.85 -16.11
CA LYS A 671 -22.45 6.90 -15.32
C LYS A 671 -22.87 5.52 -14.78
N GLU A 672 -22.57 4.47 -15.51
CA GLU A 672 -22.82 3.07 -15.08
C GLU A 672 -21.82 2.61 -14.00
N HIS A 673 -20.74 3.34 -13.80
CA HIS A 673 -19.64 3.05 -12.88
C HIS A 673 -19.31 4.26 -12.00
N ASP A 674 -20.33 4.96 -11.51
CA ASP A 674 -20.19 6.21 -10.73
C ASP A 674 -19.59 5.99 -9.33
N ASP A 675 -19.57 4.76 -8.86
CA ASP A 675 -18.93 4.32 -7.62
C ASP A 675 -17.40 4.17 -7.75
N MET A 676 -16.86 4.16 -8.97
CA MET A 676 -15.42 4.00 -9.19
C MET A 676 -14.66 5.31 -8.98
N PRO A 677 -13.53 5.27 -8.22
CA PRO A 677 -12.75 6.47 -7.97
C PRO A 677 -12.06 7.00 -9.23
N SER A 678 -11.99 8.33 -9.34
CA SER A 678 -11.11 9.05 -10.27
C SER A 678 -11.29 8.70 -11.77
N ILE A 679 -12.54 8.51 -12.24
CA ILE A 679 -12.85 8.31 -13.66
C ILE A 679 -13.69 9.44 -14.26
N SER A 680 -14.56 10.05 -13.48
CA SER A 680 -15.53 11.06 -13.94
C SER A 680 -14.86 12.32 -14.50
N GLN A 681 -13.73 12.78 -13.93
CA GLN A 681 -12.99 13.93 -14.41
C GLN A 681 -12.50 13.76 -15.85
N PHE A 682 -12.10 12.56 -16.27
CA PHE A 682 -11.64 12.33 -17.65
C PHE A 682 -12.79 12.36 -18.67
N ALA A 683 -13.96 11.84 -18.30
CA ALA A 683 -15.14 11.92 -19.16
C ALA A 683 -15.63 13.38 -19.32
N ARG A 684 -15.64 14.17 -18.23
CA ARG A 684 -15.96 15.61 -18.27
C ARG A 684 -14.91 16.40 -19.03
N LEU A 685 -13.64 16.02 -18.92
CA LEU A 685 -12.56 16.65 -19.66
C LEU A 685 -12.68 16.38 -21.17
N ALA A 686 -13.02 15.16 -21.57
CA ALA A 686 -13.30 14.83 -22.97
C ALA A 686 -14.46 15.65 -23.53
N ASP A 687 -15.52 15.83 -22.75
CA ASP A 687 -16.69 16.66 -23.10
C ASP A 687 -16.31 18.14 -23.28
N ALA A 688 -15.47 18.65 -22.38
CA ALA A 688 -14.96 20.03 -22.45
C ALA A 688 -14.13 20.27 -23.71
N GLU A 689 -13.23 19.33 -24.06
CA GLU A 689 -12.38 19.44 -25.24
C GLU A 689 -13.19 19.31 -26.55
N LEU A 690 -14.20 18.42 -26.57
CA LEU A 690 -15.16 18.32 -27.68
C LEU A 690 -15.97 19.61 -27.86
N ALA A 691 -16.52 20.16 -26.78
CA ALA A 691 -17.29 21.41 -26.81
C ALA A 691 -16.40 22.60 -27.28
N ARG A 692 -15.12 22.63 -26.85
CA ARG A 692 -14.18 23.66 -27.32
C ARG A 692 -13.85 23.52 -28.78
N ALA A 693 -13.62 22.33 -29.29
CA ALA A 693 -13.41 22.05 -30.72
C ALA A 693 -14.63 22.47 -31.56
N ALA A 694 -15.84 22.32 -31.01
CA ALA A 694 -17.10 22.77 -31.61
C ALA A 694 -17.39 24.29 -31.41
N GLN A 695 -16.44 25.07 -30.83
CA GLN A 695 -16.57 26.50 -30.47
C GLN A 695 -17.71 26.83 -29.51
N ARG A 696 -18.22 25.86 -28.74
CA ARG A 696 -19.25 26.04 -27.71
C ARG A 696 -18.57 26.40 -26.37
N ARG A 697 -18.12 27.69 -26.29
CA ARG A 697 -17.25 28.15 -25.20
C ARG A 697 -17.85 27.98 -23.80
N GLU A 698 -19.12 28.34 -23.63
CA GLU A 698 -19.80 28.24 -22.33
C GLU A 698 -19.95 26.80 -21.85
N ASP A 699 -20.30 25.88 -22.76
CA ASP A 699 -20.40 24.44 -22.47
C ASP A 699 -19.01 23.89 -22.09
N ALA A 700 -17.97 24.27 -22.85
CA ALA A 700 -16.61 23.84 -22.56
C ALA A 700 -16.17 24.26 -21.15
N TYR A 701 -16.39 25.54 -20.77
CA TYR A 701 -16.02 26.03 -19.43
C TYR A 701 -16.82 25.38 -18.31
N ARG A 702 -18.08 25.04 -18.53
CA ARG A 702 -18.90 24.29 -17.56
C ARG A 702 -18.32 22.90 -17.34
N SER A 703 -17.97 22.19 -18.40
CA SER A 703 -17.39 20.83 -18.31
C SER A 703 -15.97 20.86 -17.75
N TYR A 704 -15.13 21.85 -18.11
CA TYR A 704 -13.81 22.02 -17.49
C TYR A 704 -13.90 22.28 -15.98
N ALA A 705 -14.79 23.17 -15.54
CA ALA A 705 -14.97 23.46 -14.12
C ALA A 705 -15.44 22.21 -13.33
N ALA A 706 -16.34 21.43 -13.94
CA ALA A 706 -16.80 20.19 -13.35
C ALA A 706 -15.69 19.13 -13.28
N ALA A 707 -14.88 18.98 -14.35
CA ALA A 707 -13.72 18.08 -14.36
C ALA A 707 -12.68 18.48 -13.29
N PHE A 708 -12.44 19.79 -13.14
CA PHE A 708 -11.54 20.33 -12.16
C PHE A 708 -12.00 20.06 -10.71
N THR A 709 -13.29 20.25 -10.44
CA THR A 709 -13.88 19.95 -9.13
C THR A 709 -13.72 18.46 -8.77
N ASP A 710 -13.97 17.55 -9.74
CA ASP A 710 -13.78 16.11 -9.53
C ASP A 710 -12.31 15.78 -9.27
N ALA A 711 -11.38 16.36 -10.04
CA ALA A 711 -9.95 16.11 -9.86
C ALA A 711 -9.42 16.64 -8.51
N GLU A 712 -9.93 17.81 -8.03
CA GLU A 712 -9.62 18.31 -6.69
C GLU A 712 -10.19 17.40 -5.58
N HIS A 713 -11.38 16.81 -5.79
CA HIS A 713 -11.98 15.89 -4.83
C HIS A 713 -11.12 14.64 -4.61
N TRP A 714 -10.66 14.02 -5.69
CA TRP A 714 -9.79 12.84 -5.60
C TRP A 714 -8.34 13.19 -5.20
N ALA A 715 -7.91 14.42 -5.47
CA ALA A 715 -6.60 14.98 -5.11
C ALA A 715 -5.39 14.13 -5.56
N VAL A 716 -5.52 13.37 -6.66
CA VAL A 716 -4.41 12.65 -7.29
C VAL A 716 -3.59 13.65 -8.12
N PRO A 717 -2.32 13.91 -7.82
CA PRO A 717 -1.53 14.96 -8.47
C PRO A 717 -1.47 14.84 -9.99
N HIS A 718 -1.23 13.64 -10.52
CA HIS A 718 -1.19 13.41 -11.97
C HIS A 718 -2.52 13.75 -12.65
N ASP A 719 -3.65 13.29 -12.11
CA ASP A 719 -4.97 13.51 -12.70
C ASP A 719 -5.34 15.01 -12.67
N LEU A 720 -5.03 15.66 -11.55
CA LEU A 720 -5.21 17.11 -11.41
C LEU A 720 -4.35 17.87 -12.44
N ALA A 721 -3.10 17.46 -12.65
CA ALA A 721 -2.22 18.08 -13.65
C ALA A 721 -2.77 17.91 -15.07
N VAL A 722 -3.33 16.73 -15.42
CA VAL A 722 -3.95 16.50 -16.73
C VAL A 722 -5.14 17.44 -16.97
N VAL A 723 -6.02 17.58 -15.98
CA VAL A 723 -7.19 18.47 -16.09
C VAL A 723 -6.78 19.94 -16.14
N VAL A 724 -5.88 20.35 -15.23
CA VAL A 724 -5.38 21.73 -15.14
C VAL A 724 -4.62 22.13 -16.40
N SER A 725 -3.84 21.23 -17.00
CA SER A 725 -3.11 21.51 -18.24
C SER A 725 -4.07 21.86 -19.39
N SER A 726 -5.14 21.11 -19.56
CA SER A 726 -6.13 21.37 -20.61
C SER A 726 -6.97 22.64 -20.31
N TYR A 727 -7.49 22.74 -19.09
CA TYR A 727 -8.31 23.89 -18.67
C TYR A 727 -7.50 25.19 -18.65
N GLY A 728 -6.32 25.18 -18.05
CA GLY A 728 -5.42 26.35 -17.99
C GLY A 728 -5.00 26.82 -19.39
N THR A 729 -4.63 25.90 -20.28
CA THR A 729 -4.33 26.23 -21.68
C THR A 729 -5.52 26.89 -22.38
N SER A 730 -6.73 26.39 -22.14
CA SER A 730 -7.96 26.98 -22.68
C SER A 730 -8.20 28.42 -22.19
N LEU A 731 -8.03 28.65 -20.88
CA LEU A 731 -8.18 29.97 -20.27
C LEU A 731 -7.11 30.97 -20.77
N ILE A 732 -5.84 30.53 -20.89
CA ILE A 732 -4.75 31.35 -21.43
C ILE A 732 -5.04 31.77 -22.87
N ALA A 733 -5.49 30.82 -23.71
CA ALA A 733 -5.84 31.07 -25.10
C ALA A 733 -6.98 32.11 -25.26
N ASP A 734 -7.95 32.08 -24.35
CA ASP A 734 -9.08 32.99 -24.33
C ASP A 734 -8.82 34.32 -23.56
N ARG A 735 -7.57 34.53 -23.07
CA ARG A 735 -7.15 35.72 -22.29
C ARG A 735 -7.89 35.87 -20.94
N GLU A 736 -8.45 34.81 -20.39
CA GLU A 736 -9.04 34.78 -19.04
C GLU A 736 -7.94 34.60 -17.97
N LEU A 737 -6.99 35.57 -17.92
CA LEU A 737 -5.70 35.39 -17.23
C LEU A 737 -5.83 35.28 -15.70
N ASP A 738 -6.82 35.91 -15.08
CA ASP A 738 -7.07 35.85 -13.65
C ASP A 738 -7.49 34.40 -13.27
N ARG A 739 -8.46 33.84 -14.01
CA ARG A 739 -8.90 32.44 -13.81
C ARG A 739 -7.81 31.47 -14.17
N ALA A 740 -7.03 31.74 -15.23
CA ALA A 740 -5.88 30.90 -15.58
C ALA A 740 -4.87 30.87 -14.44
N SER A 741 -4.58 32.01 -13.80
CA SER A 741 -3.66 32.10 -12.66
C SER A 741 -4.14 31.27 -11.45
N GLU A 742 -5.45 31.30 -11.17
CA GLU A 742 -6.05 30.51 -10.11
C GLU A 742 -5.92 29.01 -10.39
N VAL A 743 -6.32 28.57 -11.59
CA VAL A 743 -6.32 27.13 -11.97
C VAL A 743 -4.89 26.59 -12.05
N VAL A 744 -3.97 27.30 -12.72
CA VAL A 744 -2.56 26.91 -12.86
C VAL A 744 -1.85 26.92 -11.50
N GLY A 745 -2.22 27.82 -10.60
CA GLY A 745 -1.70 27.88 -9.24
C GLY A 745 -1.84 26.56 -8.46
N ARG A 746 -2.87 25.75 -8.77
CA ARG A 746 -3.11 24.45 -8.11
C ARG A 746 -2.01 23.42 -8.35
N VAL A 747 -1.33 23.49 -9.50
CA VAL A 747 -0.26 22.56 -9.89
C VAL A 747 1.13 23.20 -9.83
N ALA A 748 1.24 24.47 -9.45
CA ALA A 748 2.50 25.22 -9.45
C ALA A 748 3.62 24.56 -8.63
N ARG A 749 3.27 23.87 -7.52
CA ARG A 749 4.22 23.17 -6.65
C ARG A 749 4.95 21.99 -7.34
N TRP A 750 4.37 21.43 -8.41
CA TRP A 750 4.98 20.32 -9.16
C TRP A 750 5.76 20.79 -10.39
N ALA A 751 5.75 22.09 -10.72
CA ALA A 751 6.48 22.62 -11.87
C ALA A 751 8.02 22.48 -11.78
N GLU A 752 8.56 22.19 -10.58
CA GLU A 752 10.00 21.92 -10.41
C GLU A 752 10.38 20.49 -10.84
N GLN A 753 9.43 19.55 -10.92
CA GLN A 753 9.68 18.13 -11.14
C GLN A 753 8.88 17.51 -12.29
N ASP A 754 7.84 18.20 -12.76
CA ASP A 754 6.96 17.74 -13.84
C ASP A 754 6.98 18.68 -15.04
N TYR A 755 7.20 18.11 -16.23
CA TYR A 755 7.36 18.85 -17.46
C TYR A 755 6.08 19.61 -17.87
N ASP A 756 4.90 18.96 -17.78
CA ASP A 756 3.65 19.54 -18.25
C ASP A 756 3.20 20.68 -17.32
N CYS A 757 3.42 20.55 -16.01
CA CYS A 757 3.20 21.62 -15.04
C CYS A 757 4.14 22.82 -15.27
N ALA A 758 5.43 22.56 -15.56
CA ALA A 758 6.40 23.61 -15.87
C ALA A 758 6.06 24.34 -17.18
N LEU A 759 5.66 23.60 -18.22
CA LEU A 759 5.28 24.13 -19.52
C LEU A 759 4.03 25.02 -19.41
N LEU A 760 3.01 24.56 -18.69
CA LEU A 760 1.79 25.34 -18.46
C LEU A 760 2.09 26.65 -17.71
N GLN A 761 2.97 26.58 -16.70
CA GLN A 761 3.41 27.76 -15.95
C GLN A 761 4.18 28.73 -16.83
N ALA A 762 5.04 28.24 -17.74
CA ALA A 762 5.74 29.09 -18.72
C ALA A 762 4.76 29.81 -19.66
N HIS A 763 3.76 29.13 -20.21
CA HIS A 763 2.72 29.74 -21.05
C HIS A 763 1.90 30.79 -20.30
N LEU A 764 1.60 30.59 -19.01
CA LEU A 764 0.90 31.58 -18.20
C LEU A 764 1.75 32.84 -18.01
N TYR A 765 3.02 32.71 -17.63
CA TYR A 765 3.91 33.87 -17.44
C TYR A 765 4.19 34.61 -18.73
N GLU A 766 4.26 33.91 -19.88
CA GLU A 766 4.31 34.57 -21.22
C GLU A 766 3.06 35.41 -21.47
N ALA A 767 1.87 34.81 -21.25
CA ALA A 767 0.59 35.50 -21.46
C ALA A 767 0.39 36.71 -20.52
N LEU A 768 0.94 36.67 -19.30
CA LEU A 768 0.96 37.75 -18.32
C LEU A 768 2.06 38.77 -18.56
N HIS A 769 2.92 38.60 -19.58
CA HIS A 769 4.08 39.44 -19.88
C HIS A 769 5.10 39.55 -18.73
N GLN A 770 5.18 38.50 -17.87
CA GLN A 770 6.13 38.42 -16.76
C GLN A 770 7.47 37.84 -17.24
N THR A 771 8.27 38.63 -17.90
CA THR A 771 9.47 38.19 -18.64
C THR A 771 10.47 37.41 -17.79
N ASP A 772 10.74 37.83 -16.55
CA ASP A 772 11.73 37.13 -15.70
C ASP A 772 11.20 35.82 -15.17
N ALA A 773 9.93 35.77 -14.75
CA ALA A 773 9.26 34.52 -14.32
C ALA A 773 9.15 33.53 -15.50
N TRP A 774 8.83 34.02 -16.69
CA TRP A 774 8.80 33.23 -17.91
C TRP A 774 10.16 32.61 -18.25
N ARG A 775 11.26 33.40 -18.19
CA ARG A 775 12.61 32.89 -18.44
C ARG A 775 12.99 31.79 -17.44
N ALA A 776 12.66 31.99 -16.17
CA ALA A 776 12.91 30.97 -15.13
C ALA A 776 12.09 29.69 -15.36
N ALA A 777 10.80 29.81 -15.69
CA ALA A 777 9.93 28.67 -16.02
C ALA A 777 10.42 27.95 -17.28
N LEU A 778 10.82 28.68 -18.34
CA LEU A 778 11.35 28.10 -19.58
C LEU A 778 12.68 27.35 -19.35
N ALA A 779 13.52 27.83 -18.43
CA ALA A 779 14.74 27.09 -18.03
C ALA A 779 14.40 25.75 -17.38
N ARG A 780 13.37 25.68 -16.52
CA ARG A 780 12.85 24.43 -15.94
C ARG A 780 12.29 23.49 -17.02
N VAL A 781 11.45 24.01 -17.92
CA VAL A 781 10.94 23.23 -19.06
C VAL A 781 12.07 22.56 -19.82
N ARG A 782 13.15 23.32 -20.13
CA ARG A 782 14.33 22.76 -20.83
C ARG A 782 15.04 21.68 -20.03
N ALA A 783 15.16 21.85 -18.71
CA ALA A 783 15.78 20.86 -17.85
C ALA A 783 14.97 19.55 -17.75
N LEU A 784 13.64 19.64 -17.83
CA LEU A 784 12.72 18.51 -17.71
C LEU A 784 12.31 17.87 -19.07
N ALA A 785 12.66 18.53 -20.20
CA ALA A 785 12.13 18.13 -21.51
C ALA A 785 12.56 16.72 -21.95
N GLY A 786 13.83 16.36 -21.72
CA GLY A 786 14.38 15.18 -22.37
C GLY A 786 14.27 15.28 -23.90
N GLU A 787 13.57 14.34 -24.54
CA GLU A 787 13.32 14.29 -25.98
C GLU A 787 12.05 15.10 -26.41
N ARG A 788 11.36 15.76 -25.47
CA ARG A 788 10.15 16.54 -25.76
C ARG A 788 10.52 17.88 -26.41
N SER A 789 9.61 18.45 -27.22
CA SER A 789 9.77 19.75 -27.82
C SER A 789 9.72 20.88 -26.77
N VAL A 790 10.61 21.84 -26.88
CA VAL A 790 10.64 23.03 -26.03
C VAL A 790 10.20 24.26 -26.84
N PRO A 791 9.30 25.13 -26.34
CA PRO A 791 8.94 26.36 -27.02
C PRO A 791 10.17 27.19 -27.34
N ASN A 792 10.25 27.73 -28.57
CA ASN A 792 11.36 28.60 -29.00
C ASN A 792 11.33 29.93 -28.26
N ALA A 793 12.45 30.35 -27.72
CA ALA A 793 12.64 31.63 -27.02
C ALA A 793 12.48 32.87 -27.92
N GLY A 794 12.13 32.73 -29.20
CA GLY A 794 12.10 33.82 -30.21
C GLY A 794 10.70 34.27 -30.68
N ALA A 795 9.63 33.74 -30.11
CA ALA A 795 8.26 34.09 -30.51
C ALA A 795 7.64 35.28 -29.74
N ILE A 796 8.44 36.15 -29.15
CA ILE A 796 7.92 37.47 -28.71
C ILE A 796 7.78 38.29 -30.00
N VAL A 797 6.59 38.32 -30.57
CA VAL A 797 6.22 39.31 -31.60
C VAL A 797 6.33 40.65 -30.94
N GLU A 798 7.39 41.43 -31.26
CA GLU A 798 7.43 42.87 -30.96
C GLU A 798 6.13 43.51 -31.50
N PRO A 799 5.42 44.30 -30.69
CA PRO A 799 4.27 45.02 -31.20
C PRO A 799 4.78 45.91 -32.35
N ALA A 800 4.27 45.65 -33.56
CA ALA A 800 4.54 46.50 -34.71
C ALA A 800 4.28 47.95 -34.31
N THR A 801 5.34 48.71 -34.15
CA THR A 801 5.29 50.16 -34.03
C THR A 801 4.56 50.69 -35.26
N ARG A 802 3.32 51.14 -35.06
CA ARG A 802 2.62 51.90 -36.06
C ARG A 802 3.42 53.18 -36.29
N SER A 803 4.22 53.19 -37.36
CA SER A 803 4.77 54.39 -37.92
C SER A 803 3.80 54.90 -38.99
N GLY A 804 3.34 56.15 -38.85
CA GLY A 804 2.68 56.92 -39.84
C GLY A 804 1.29 57.30 -39.51
#